data_833a29a93b338d23ca4b4e9231ea572c
#
_entry.id   833a29a93b338d23ca4b4e9231ea572c
#
_cell.length_a   1.000
_cell.length_b   1.000
_cell.length_c   1.000
_cell.angle_alpha   90.00
_cell.angle_beta   90.00
_cell.angle_gamma   90.00
#
_symmetry.space_group_name_H-M   'P 1'
#
loop_
_entity.id
_entity.type
_entity.pdbx_description
1 polymer ?
#
loop_
_entity_poly.entity_id
_entity_poly.type
_entity_poly.pdbx_seq_one_letter_code
_entity_poly.pdbx_strand_id
1 'polypeptide(L)'
;MDLLRSHLHKVRIPEPTNRIHKDECCVSFDTPRSEGGLYVDMSSFLGFGREYVEWNFEKTGNPVYLHIVQRRKPEPDEADRPLKKPTLLAIGVEGGFGDQEPEYDDTFEIVILPDFVSLPFPSVDLPEKVRLAVDKVLLAESADRKEQLAAWVADKKNISAYAMDLQQLDNGVVVPPTGWKCSKCDKTENLWMNLTDGMILCGRKLWDGSGGNNHAIEHYEQTKYPLAVKLGTITADLEAADVFSYPEDDSVEDPLLAQHLSHFGIDFSSLQKTEMTTAERELDANTNYDWNRIQESGKDAELLFGPGYTGLANLENSCYMASIMQVMFSTHPFISRYFEKQSLKAAFATAPADPTVDLNMQMTKLGHGLLSGKYSAPAKEGQEGIRPRMFKSVIAANHPEFSSMRQQDALDFFLHLIDRVEKANPGNHELNPCSGFKFIVEERVQCPSGKVSYNKRSDYILSLSIPLHEATNKEQLEAFNEKKAAMDLDGKEVPRVPLEACLASFSGPEEIPDFYSTALNSKTTATKTAGFNTFPDYLVLHMRKFVMEAGWVPKKLDVPDTIDITHMRSKGVQPGEELLPEGGSGDNSAEPAHPVASEDIVSQLASMGFNYLHCQKAAINTSNTGVEEAMNWLLSHMDDPDINDPISKDSRASEPSVDEASVQTLISFGFQEDVAIKALKASGGNIEKATDWIFSHPEASSSASADSSTSNANADDAYIPDGSGRYKLMAFVSHMGTSTHCGHYVAHVLKDGRWTIFNDSKVAASVDLPKEMGYLYFFQRISN
;
A
#
# COMPACT_ATOMS: atom_id res chain seq x y z
N MET A 1 -17.83 33.75 34.34
CA MET A 1 -19.13 33.04 34.25
C MET A 1 -20.09 33.69 33.25
N ASP A 2 -20.34 35.01 33.34
CA ASP A 2 -21.30 35.67 32.41
C ASP A 2 -20.82 35.60 30.94
N LEU A 3 -19.52 35.72 30.70
CA LEU A 3 -18.92 35.52 29.39
C LEU A 3 -19.20 34.11 28.85
N LEU A 4 -19.08 33.06 29.67
CA LEU A 4 -19.41 31.69 29.25
C LEU A 4 -20.90 31.55 28.92
N ARG A 5 -21.79 32.17 29.75
CA ARG A 5 -23.22 32.11 29.53
C ARG A 5 -23.64 32.75 28.21
N SER A 6 -23.01 33.86 27.79
CA SER A 6 -23.25 34.47 26.49
C SER A 6 -22.92 33.60 25.31
N HIS A 7 -21.99 32.63 25.47
CA HIS A 7 -21.51 31.71 24.44
C HIS A 7 -22.09 30.29 24.52
N LEU A 8 -23.05 30.00 25.40
CA LEU A 8 -23.65 28.67 25.55
C LEU A 8 -24.25 28.11 24.27
N HIS A 9 -24.67 28.94 23.33
CA HIS A 9 -25.20 28.54 22.03
C HIS A 9 -24.12 27.89 21.15
N LYS A 10 -22.84 28.19 21.35
CA LYS A 10 -21.68 27.63 20.65
C LYS A 10 -21.21 26.31 21.26
N VAL A 11 -21.59 25.97 22.47
CA VAL A 11 -21.24 24.68 23.11
C VAL A 11 -22.21 23.60 22.60
N ARG A 12 -21.66 22.53 22.05
CA ARG A 12 -22.41 21.35 21.62
C ARG A 12 -22.13 20.18 22.56
N ILE A 13 -23.13 19.34 22.72
CA ILE A 13 -22.99 18.05 23.40
C ILE A 13 -22.66 17.02 22.32
N PRO A 14 -21.53 16.29 22.42
CA PRO A 14 -21.18 15.33 21.38
C PRO A 14 -22.16 14.16 21.32
N GLU A 15 -22.44 13.73 20.10
CA GLU A 15 -23.16 12.51 19.78
C GLU A 15 -22.19 11.35 19.54
N PRO A 16 -22.61 10.08 19.65
CA PRO A 16 -21.74 8.93 19.44
C PRO A 16 -21.04 8.88 18.06
N THR A 17 -21.65 9.51 17.06
CA THR A 17 -21.13 9.59 15.69
C THR A 17 -20.08 10.68 15.50
N ASN A 18 -19.95 11.62 16.43
CA ASN A 18 -18.98 12.69 16.31
C ASN A 18 -17.54 12.16 16.50
N ARG A 19 -16.64 12.68 15.68
CA ARG A 19 -15.20 12.47 15.82
C ARG A 19 -14.66 13.46 16.84
N ILE A 20 -13.98 12.98 17.86
CA ILE A 20 -13.45 13.80 18.94
C ILE A 20 -11.93 13.69 18.94
N HIS A 21 -11.28 14.81 18.62
CA HIS A 21 -9.82 14.92 18.56
C HIS A 21 -9.28 15.53 19.84
N LYS A 22 -9.19 14.71 20.91
CA LYS A 22 -8.71 15.12 22.22
C LYS A 22 -7.30 14.67 22.57
N ASP A 23 -6.68 13.87 21.68
CA ASP A 23 -5.37 13.27 21.92
C ASP A 23 -4.23 14.00 21.20
N GLU A 24 -4.53 14.67 20.07
CA GLU A 24 -3.53 15.35 19.25
C GLU A 24 -4.12 16.56 18.52
N CYS A 25 -3.29 17.57 18.33
CA CYS A 25 -3.63 18.77 17.56
C CYS A 25 -3.88 18.45 16.07
N CYS A 26 -4.92 19.05 15.49
CA CYS A 26 -5.23 18.89 14.05
C CYS A 26 -4.20 19.56 13.12
N VAL A 27 -3.41 20.52 13.64
CA VAL A 27 -2.46 21.34 12.88
C VAL A 27 -1.00 20.99 13.17
N SER A 28 -0.73 20.44 14.35
CA SER A 28 0.61 20.06 14.82
C SER A 28 0.58 18.70 15.51
N PHE A 29 1.73 18.25 16.02
CA PHE A 29 1.82 17.03 16.82
C PHE A 29 1.80 17.32 18.33
N ASP A 30 1.28 18.49 18.73
CA ASP A 30 1.06 18.79 20.13
C ASP A 30 -0.07 17.92 20.71
N THR A 31 0.12 17.47 21.92
CA THR A 31 -0.78 16.58 22.67
C THR A 31 -1.12 17.21 24.03
N PRO A 32 -2.03 16.65 24.81
CA PRO A 32 -2.21 17.08 26.20
C PRO A 32 -0.94 17.06 27.05
N ARG A 33 0.08 16.28 26.65
CA ARG A 33 1.39 16.18 27.31
C ARG A 33 2.36 17.30 26.94
N SER A 34 2.09 18.03 25.85
CA SER A 34 2.88 19.18 25.42
C SER A 34 2.81 20.30 26.45
N GLU A 35 3.79 21.18 26.46
CA GLU A 35 3.93 22.25 27.46
C GLU A 35 2.66 23.11 27.60
N GLY A 36 2.04 23.48 26.48
CA GLY A 36 0.81 24.26 26.42
C GLY A 36 -0.49 23.47 26.56
N GLY A 37 -0.41 22.12 26.64
CA GLY A 37 -1.57 21.25 26.60
C GLY A 37 -2.33 21.28 25.26
N LEU A 38 -3.55 20.80 25.27
CA LEU A 38 -4.42 20.71 24.10
C LEU A 38 -5.77 21.41 24.36
N TYR A 39 -6.23 22.20 23.40
CA TYR A 39 -7.50 22.92 23.43
C TYR A 39 -8.49 22.24 22.49
N VAL A 40 -9.54 21.65 23.04
CA VAL A 40 -10.61 21.01 22.25
C VAL A 40 -11.75 21.97 22.06
N ASP A 41 -12.07 22.32 20.83
CA ASP A 41 -13.20 23.18 20.46
C ASP A 41 -14.52 22.52 20.85
N MET A 42 -15.28 23.15 21.72
CA MET A 42 -16.56 22.61 22.21
C MET A 42 -17.71 22.68 21.21
N SER A 43 -17.46 23.16 19.98
CA SER A 43 -18.41 23.17 18.86
C SER A 43 -18.12 22.08 17.83
N SER A 44 -16.85 21.96 17.43
CA SER A 44 -16.40 21.04 16.37
C SER A 44 -15.73 19.76 16.88
N PHE A 45 -15.28 19.75 18.14
CA PHE A 45 -14.52 18.69 18.81
C PHE A 45 -13.13 18.44 18.22
N LEU A 46 -12.57 19.43 17.51
CA LEU A 46 -11.23 19.44 17.00
C LEU A 46 -10.24 19.91 18.09
N GLY A 47 -9.07 19.26 18.16
CA GLY A 47 -8.01 19.60 19.10
C GLY A 47 -6.98 20.55 18.49
N PHE A 48 -6.50 21.53 19.29
CA PHE A 48 -5.50 22.51 18.87
C PHE A 48 -4.45 22.72 19.95
N GLY A 49 -3.16 22.75 19.57
CA GLY A 49 -2.09 23.22 20.45
C GLY A 49 -2.23 24.72 20.75
N ARG A 50 -1.54 25.18 21.82
CA ARG A 50 -1.64 26.56 22.30
C ARG A 50 -1.34 27.60 21.21
N GLU A 51 -0.43 27.32 20.29
CA GLU A 51 -0.02 28.22 19.19
C GLU A 51 -1.09 28.32 18.10
N TYR A 52 -2.00 27.35 17.99
CA TYR A 52 -2.92 27.20 16.85
C TYR A 52 -4.39 27.40 17.22
N VAL A 53 -4.72 27.42 18.50
CA VAL A 53 -6.11 27.59 18.95
C VAL A 53 -6.71 28.94 18.50
N GLU A 54 -5.90 30.00 18.46
CA GLU A 54 -6.32 31.31 17.95
C GLU A 54 -6.65 31.27 16.46
N TRP A 55 -5.94 30.47 15.66
CA TRP A 55 -6.25 30.31 14.23
C TRP A 55 -7.64 29.68 14.01
N ASN A 56 -8.01 28.71 14.87
CA ASN A 56 -9.33 28.12 14.81
C ASN A 56 -10.42 29.13 15.23
N PHE A 57 -10.15 29.91 16.27
CA PHE A 57 -11.07 30.98 16.69
C PHE A 57 -11.25 32.03 15.59
N GLU A 58 -10.17 32.49 14.95
CA GLU A 58 -10.24 33.42 13.80
C GLU A 58 -11.06 32.84 12.64
N LYS A 59 -10.90 31.54 12.35
CA LYS A 59 -11.57 30.86 11.25
C LYS A 59 -13.05 30.57 11.51
N THR A 60 -13.41 30.16 12.73
CA THR A 60 -14.74 29.61 13.07
C THR A 60 -15.59 30.54 13.91
N GLY A 61 -14.98 31.46 14.63
CA GLY A 61 -15.65 32.28 15.64
C GLY A 61 -16.14 31.47 16.84
N ASN A 62 -15.59 30.28 17.10
CA ASN A 62 -15.92 29.43 18.24
C ASN A 62 -15.06 29.81 19.44
N PRO A 63 -15.62 30.39 20.52
CA PRO A 63 -14.82 30.94 21.60
C PRO A 63 -14.56 29.97 22.76
N VAL A 64 -15.28 28.85 22.88
CA VAL A 64 -15.26 27.97 24.06
C VAL A 64 -14.48 26.68 23.76
N TYR A 65 -13.46 26.45 24.58
CA TYR A 65 -12.56 25.31 24.46
C TYR A 65 -12.43 24.55 25.79
N LEU A 66 -12.28 23.24 25.69
CA LEU A 66 -11.80 22.41 26.81
C LEU A 66 -10.28 22.30 26.73
N HIS A 67 -9.57 22.86 27.72
CA HIS A 67 -8.13 22.76 27.82
C HIS A 67 -7.76 21.53 28.65
N ILE A 68 -6.98 20.63 28.06
CA ILE A 68 -6.53 19.38 28.66
C ILE A 68 -5.02 19.43 28.85
N VAL A 69 -4.55 19.22 30.05
CA VAL A 69 -3.12 19.15 30.37
C VAL A 69 -2.83 17.87 31.15
N GLN A 70 -1.84 17.13 30.68
CA GLN A 70 -1.35 15.90 31.27
C GLN A 70 0.07 16.11 31.80
N ARG A 71 0.29 15.95 33.09
CA ARG A 71 1.61 16.07 33.73
C ARG A 71 2.04 14.70 34.27
N ARG A 72 3.28 14.30 33.91
CA ARG A 72 3.85 13.03 34.41
C ARG A 72 3.99 13.08 35.91
N LYS A 73 3.49 12.06 36.60
CA LYS A 73 3.73 11.88 38.03
C LYS A 73 5.21 11.58 38.25
N PRO A 74 5.82 12.10 39.37
CA PRO A 74 7.18 11.71 39.75
C PRO A 74 7.22 10.18 39.96
N GLU A 75 8.23 9.53 39.37
CA GLU A 75 8.44 8.10 39.57
C GLU A 75 8.71 7.82 41.05
N PRO A 76 8.11 6.77 41.67
CA PRO A 76 8.47 6.33 42.99
C PRO A 76 9.97 5.91 43.01
N ASP A 77 10.65 6.21 44.10
CA ASP A 77 12.07 5.85 44.27
C ASP A 77 12.30 4.36 43.97
N GLU A 78 13.45 4.03 43.38
CA GLU A 78 13.80 2.66 42.95
C GLU A 78 13.71 1.59 44.05
N ALA A 79 13.71 1.99 45.30
CA ALA A 79 13.60 1.12 46.48
C ALA A 79 12.22 0.48 46.67
N ASP A 80 11.14 1.05 46.10
CA ASP A 80 9.76 0.58 46.24
C ASP A 80 9.21 -0.17 45.02
N ARG A 81 10.05 -0.46 44.04
CA ARG A 81 9.61 -1.23 42.85
C ARG A 81 9.41 -2.69 43.22
N PRO A 82 8.20 -3.26 43.02
CA PRO A 82 8.02 -4.70 43.20
C PRO A 82 8.88 -5.43 42.17
N LEU A 83 9.61 -6.46 42.63
CA LEU A 83 10.43 -7.32 41.80
C LEU A 83 9.61 -7.85 40.60
N LYS A 84 10.08 -7.51 39.42
CA LYS A 84 9.45 -7.97 38.15
C LYS A 84 9.42 -9.51 38.15
N LYS A 85 8.21 -10.09 38.18
CA LYS A 85 8.03 -11.50 37.92
C LYS A 85 8.02 -11.67 36.37
N PRO A 86 8.85 -12.55 35.81
CA PRO A 86 8.76 -12.85 34.37
C PRO A 86 7.42 -13.53 34.12
N THR A 87 6.53 -12.85 33.43
CA THR A 87 5.32 -13.45 32.86
C THR A 87 5.68 -14.07 31.52
N LEU A 88 5.62 -15.38 31.46
CA LEU A 88 5.61 -16.13 30.20
C LEU A 88 4.36 -15.71 29.41
N LEU A 89 4.57 -15.10 28.25
CA LEU A 89 3.58 -14.85 27.21
C LEU A 89 2.30 -14.09 27.65
N ALA A 90 2.37 -12.77 27.73
CA ALA A 90 1.19 -11.93 27.72
C ALA A 90 0.96 -11.38 26.30
N ILE A 91 0.55 -12.24 25.37
CA ILE A 91 -0.06 -11.85 24.11
C ILE A 91 -1.57 -11.87 24.36
N GLY A 92 -2.24 -10.72 24.18
CA GLY A 92 -3.69 -10.58 24.33
C GLY A 92 -4.20 -9.89 25.59
N VAL A 93 -3.33 -9.24 26.37
CA VAL A 93 -3.75 -8.35 27.46
C VAL A 93 -3.48 -6.91 27.03
N GLU A 94 -4.47 -6.03 27.16
CA GLU A 94 -4.30 -4.58 27.05
C GLU A 94 -3.07 -4.17 27.89
N GLY A 95 -1.98 -3.73 27.20
CA GLY A 95 -0.70 -3.44 27.84
C GLY A 95 0.37 -4.50 27.57
N GLY A 96 0.74 -4.73 26.31
CA GLY A 96 1.89 -5.57 25.94
C GLY A 96 3.18 -5.10 26.61
N PHE A 97 3.94 -6.07 27.13
CA PHE A 97 5.29 -5.95 27.71
C PHE A 97 5.51 -4.75 28.62
N GLY A 98 5.29 -4.99 29.92
CA GLY A 98 5.39 -4.07 31.01
C GLY A 98 6.66 -3.25 31.17
N ASP A 99 6.74 -2.13 30.51
CA ASP A 99 7.01 -0.89 31.18
C ASP A 99 5.65 -0.32 31.57
N GLN A 100 5.39 -0.18 32.87
CA GLN A 100 4.21 0.52 33.33
C GLN A 100 4.19 1.86 32.62
N GLU A 101 3.14 2.11 31.81
CA GLU A 101 2.99 3.44 31.21
C GLU A 101 3.08 4.46 32.35
N PRO A 102 3.88 5.52 32.18
CA PRO A 102 4.02 6.52 33.20
C PRO A 102 2.64 7.07 33.55
N GLU A 103 2.31 7.13 34.82
CA GLU A 103 1.06 7.72 35.29
C GLU A 103 1.08 9.22 35.08
N TYR A 104 -0.05 9.79 34.67
CA TYR A 104 -0.24 11.22 34.46
C TYR A 104 -1.34 11.75 35.35
N ASP A 105 -1.16 12.99 35.79
CA ASP A 105 -2.20 13.79 36.45
C ASP A 105 -2.87 14.65 35.35
N ASP A 106 -4.18 14.47 35.19
CA ASP A 106 -4.98 15.21 34.23
C ASP A 106 -5.56 16.47 34.86
N THR A 107 -5.42 17.60 34.20
CA THR A 107 -6.02 18.87 34.58
C THR A 107 -6.92 19.38 33.46
N PHE A 108 -8.11 19.83 33.82
CA PHE A 108 -9.10 20.32 32.88
C PHE A 108 -9.55 21.72 33.21
N GLU A 109 -9.70 22.56 32.18
CA GLU A 109 -10.22 23.92 32.34
C GLU A 109 -11.09 24.27 31.13
N ILE A 110 -12.10 25.12 31.32
CA ILE A 110 -12.84 25.74 30.22
C ILE A 110 -12.17 27.07 29.93
N VAL A 111 -11.70 27.22 28.69
CA VAL A 111 -11.03 28.44 28.23
C VAL A 111 -11.89 29.16 27.17
N ILE A 112 -12.02 30.48 27.38
CA ILE A 112 -12.82 31.34 26.52
C ILE A 112 -11.90 32.34 25.80
N LEU A 113 -11.90 32.29 24.48
CA LEU A 113 -11.15 33.23 23.62
C LEU A 113 -12.00 34.49 23.33
N PRO A 114 -11.34 35.62 22.96
CA PRO A 114 -9.91 35.77 22.68
C PRO A 114 -9.01 35.97 23.90
N ASP A 115 -9.59 36.32 25.05
CA ASP A 115 -8.81 36.77 26.24
C ASP A 115 -8.27 35.59 27.08
N PHE A 116 -8.42 34.33 26.65
CA PHE A 116 -8.00 33.12 27.37
C PHE A 116 -8.52 33.08 28.84
N VAL A 117 -9.77 33.51 29.02
CA VAL A 117 -10.42 33.44 30.35
C VAL A 117 -10.60 31.98 30.75
N SER A 118 -9.91 31.54 31.80
CA SER A 118 -9.94 30.16 32.26
C SER A 118 -10.93 29.99 33.45
N LEU A 119 -11.69 28.89 33.39
CA LEU A 119 -12.60 28.45 34.44
C LEU A 119 -12.28 26.99 34.81
N PRO A 120 -12.10 26.67 36.09
CA PRO A 120 -11.71 25.32 36.49
C PRO A 120 -12.82 24.29 36.19
N PHE A 121 -12.40 23.07 35.84
CA PHE A 121 -13.28 21.91 35.71
C PHE A 121 -12.66 20.74 36.51
N PRO A 122 -13.45 19.98 37.28
CA PRO A 122 -14.91 20.14 37.52
C PRO A 122 -15.28 21.32 38.43
N SER A 123 -16.39 21.97 38.15
CA SER A 123 -16.95 23.00 39.01
C SER A 123 -18.48 22.99 39.01
N VAL A 124 -19.11 23.11 40.15
CA VAL A 124 -20.57 23.14 40.30
C VAL A 124 -21.19 24.45 39.76
N ASP A 125 -20.39 25.50 39.69
CA ASP A 125 -20.84 26.83 39.19
C ASP A 125 -20.99 26.90 37.66
N LEU A 126 -20.41 25.91 36.96
CA LEU A 126 -20.51 25.83 35.49
C LEU A 126 -21.95 25.48 35.05
N PRO A 127 -22.44 26.06 33.96
CA PRO A 127 -23.74 25.68 33.36
C PRO A 127 -23.81 24.17 33.12
N GLU A 128 -24.97 23.57 33.38
CA GLU A 128 -25.20 22.13 33.23
C GLU A 128 -24.86 21.63 31.82
N LYS A 129 -25.23 22.40 30.79
CA LYS A 129 -24.90 22.07 29.40
C LYS A 129 -23.39 21.91 29.16
N VAL A 130 -22.58 22.80 29.78
CA VAL A 130 -21.12 22.76 29.64
C VAL A 130 -20.56 21.55 30.39
N ARG A 131 -21.00 21.30 31.61
CA ARG A 131 -20.58 20.13 32.39
C ARG A 131 -20.87 18.83 31.62
N LEU A 132 -22.11 18.66 31.12
CA LEU A 132 -22.51 17.50 30.39
C LEU A 132 -21.71 17.34 29.08
N ALA A 133 -21.44 18.45 28.36
CA ALA A 133 -20.66 18.42 27.13
C ALA A 133 -19.22 17.98 27.38
N VAL A 134 -18.57 18.53 28.43
CA VAL A 134 -17.20 18.17 28.82
C VAL A 134 -17.12 16.71 29.27
N ASP A 135 -18.02 16.27 30.16
CA ASP A 135 -18.05 14.88 30.63
C ASP A 135 -18.16 13.90 29.42
N LYS A 136 -19.05 14.21 28.47
CA LYS A 136 -19.18 13.37 27.26
C LYS A 136 -17.96 13.41 26.37
N VAL A 137 -17.27 14.55 26.22
CA VAL A 137 -15.99 14.62 25.47
C VAL A 137 -14.91 13.77 26.15
N LEU A 138 -14.80 13.87 27.47
CA LEU A 138 -13.80 13.11 28.22
C LEU A 138 -14.04 11.61 28.22
N LEU A 139 -15.30 11.18 28.33
CA LEU A 139 -15.70 9.77 28.33
C LEU A 139 -15.70 9.12 26.95
N ALA A 140 -15.88 9.90 25.87
CA ALA A 140 -15.93 9.37 24.53
C ALA A 140 -14.56 8.83 24.08
N GLU A 141 -14.57 7.76 23.28
CA GLU A 141 -13.37 7.34 22.58
C GLU A 141 -12.90 8.42 21.60
N SER A 142 -11.60 8.65 21.54
CA SER A 142 -11.01 9.57 20.58
C SER A 142 -11.19 9.08 19.14
N ALA A 143 -11.13 10.01 18.18
CA ALA A 143 -11.18 9.67 16.76
C ALA A 143 -10.08 8.67 16.37
N ASP A 144 -8.87 8.86 16.90
CA ASP A 144 -7.73 7.97 16.68
C ASP A 144 -8.00 6.54 17.16
N ARG A 145 -8.58 6.40 18.37
CA ARG A 145 -8.91 5.08 18.92
C ARG A 145 -9.98 4.37 18.09
N LYS A 146 -11.02 5.11 17.67
CA LYS A 146 -12.08 4.57 16.80
C LYS A 146 -11.51 4.09 15.45
N GLU A 147 -10.58 4.84 14.86
CA GLU A 147 -9.93 4.46 13.60
C GLU A 147 -9.05 3.22 13.77
N GLN A 148 -8.29 3.12 14.86
CA GLN A 148 -7.52 1.90 15.18
C GLN A 148 -8.42 0.68 15.30
N LEU A 149 -9.51 0.78 16.05
CA LEU A 149 -10.45 -0.33 16.21
C LEU A 149 -11.10 -0.72 14.87
N ALA A 150 -11.45 0.26 14.04
CA ALA A 150 -11.99 0.00 12.70
C ALA A 150 -10.98 -0.72 11.80
N ALA A 151 -9.71 -0.32 11.84
CA ALA A 151 -8.63 -0.97 11.09
C ALA A 151 -8.40 -2.42 11.55
N TRP A 152 -8.47 -2.70 12.86
CA TRP A 152 -8.42 -4.06 13.41
C TRP A 152 -9.58 -4.94 12.91
N VAL A 153 -10.79 -4.39 12.81
CA VAL A 153 -11.96 -5.12 12.29
C VAL A 153 -11.79 -5.41 10.79
N ALA A 154 -11.14 -4.52 10.05
CA ALA A 154 -10.86 -4.71 8.63
C ALA A 154 -9.83 -5.81 8.34
N ASP A 155 -8.99 -6.16 9.32
CA ASP A 155 -7.97 -7.21 9.22
C ASP A 155 -8.52 -8.64 9.49
N LYS A 156 -9.84 -8.84 9.51
CA LYS A 156 -10.40 -10.19 9.57
C LYS A 156 -9.94 -11.01 8.38
N LYS A 157 -9.46 -12.23 8.70
CA LYS A 157 -9.10 -13.22 7.68
C LYS A 157 -10.31 -13.48 6.77
N ASN A 158 -10.06 -13.60 5.49
CA ASN A 158 -11.08 -13.98 4.53
C ASN A 158 -11.41 -15.46 4.70
N ILE A 159 -12.69 -15.85 4.52
CA ILE A 159 -13.08 -17.25 4.44
C ILE A 159 -12.49 -17.82 3.14
N SER A 160 -11.74 -18.93 3.25
CA SER A 160 -11.17 -19.57 2.07
C SER A 160 -12.24 -20.14 1.16
N ALA A 161 -12.11 -19.89 -0.15
CA ALA A 161 -12.94 -20.50 -1.17
C ALA A 161 -12.84 -22.04 -1.20
N TYR A 162 -11.76 -22.59 -0.65
CA TYR A 162 -11.51 -24.04 -0.62
C TYR A 162 -11.98 -24.72 0.66
N ALA A 163 -12.41 -23.98 1.68
CA ALA A 163 -12.75 -24.55 2.98
C ALA A 163 -14.06 -25.35 2.97
N MET A 164 -15.10 -24.83 2.29
CA MET A 164 -16.44 -25.42 2.30
C MET A 164 -16.53 -26.75 1.53
N ASP A 165 -15.73 -26.90 0.49
CA ASP A 165 -15.75 -28.07 -0.41
C ASP A 165 -14.50 -28.95 -0.26
N LEU A 166 -13.72 -28.77 0.81
CA LEU A 166 -12.49 -29.51 1.04
C LEU A 166 -12.76 -31.01 1.14
N GLN A 167 -12.14 -31.78 0.24
CA GLN A 167 -12.22 -33.24 0.25
C GLN A 167 -11.09 -33.80 1.12
N GLN A 168 -11.42 -34.45 2.24
CA GLN A 168 -10.46 -35.10 3.13
C GLN A 168 -10.34 -36.58 2.77
N LEU A 169 -9.09 -37.09 2.79
CA LEU A 169 -8.83 -38.49 2.46
C LEU A 169 -9.09 -39.41 3.66
N ASP A 170 -9.82 -40.51 3.44
CA ASP A 170 -10.01 -41.59 4.41
C ASP A 170 -8.79 -42.52 4.40
N ASN A 171 -7.62 -41.99 4.76
CA ASN A 171 -6.35 -42.72 4.73
C ASN A 171 -5.96 -43.35 6.09
N GLY A 172 -6.84 -43.22 7.11
CA GLY A 172 -6.62 -43.76 8.45
C GLY A 172 -5.56 -43.05 9.27
N VAL A 173 -5.12 -41.86 8.86
CA VAL A 173 -4.19 -41.03 9.61
C VAL A 173 -4.86 -40.50 10.86
N VAL A 174 -4.20 -40.70 12.02
CA VAL A 174 -4.58 -40.14 13.30
C VAL A 174 -3.43 -39.31 13.82
N VAL A 175 -3.68 -38.05 14.10
CA VAL A 175 -2.67 -37.11 14.57
C VAL A 175 -2.64 -37.10 16.10
N PRO A 176 -1.50 -37.41 16.74
CA PRO A 176 -1.42 -37.42 18.20
C PRO A 176 -1.50 -35.97 18.75
N PRO A 177 -1.90 -35.78 20.02
CA PRO A 177 -2.03 -34.46 20.61
C PRO A 177 -0.69 -33.73 20.85
N THR A 178 0.41 -34.45 20.86
CA THR A 178 1.77 -33.93 21.12
C THR A 178 2.84 -34.76 20.38
N GLY A 179 4.06 -34.23 20.35
CA GLY A 179 5.20 -34.96 19.80
C GLY A 179 5.27 -34.93 18.27
N TRP A 180 4.76 -33.89 17.66
CA TRP A 180 4.76 -33.71 16.21
C TRP A 180 6.18 -33.53 15.65
N LYS A 181 6.38 -34.08 14.48
CA LYS A 181 7.63 -34.01 13.74
C LYS A 181 7.32 -33.93 12.25
N CYS A 182 8.16 -33.19 11.50
CA CYS A 182 8.05 -33.17 10.04
C CYS A 182 8.25 -34.57 9.45
N SER A 183 7.38 -35.00 8.55
CA SER A 183 7.45 -36.31 7.90
C SER A 183 8.69 -36.49 6.99
N LYS A 184 9.34 -35.38 6.57
CA LYS A 184 10.49 -35.37 5.66
C LYS A 184 11.82 -34.99 6.34
N CYS A 185 11.81 -34.45 7.56
CA CYS A 185 13.03 -34.05 8.30
C CYS A 185 12.82 -34.07 9.82
N ASP A 186 13.87 -33.69 10.59
CA ASP A 186 13.87 -33.75 12.05
C ASP A 186 13.27 -32.50 12.74
N LYS A 187 12.68 -31.58 12.00
CA LYS A 187 12.05 -30.38 12.58
C LYS A 187 10.83 -30.75 13.41
N THR A 188 10.74 -30.13 14.59
CA THR A 188 9.64 -30.26 15.56
C THR A 188 8.90 -28.94 15.79
N GLU A 189 9.35 -27.87 15.18
CA GLU A 189 8.76 -26.54 15.25
C GLU A 189 8.35 -26.06 13.86
N ASN A 190 7.44 -25.09 13.81
CA ASN A 190 6.84 -24.54 12.59
C ASN A 190 6.24 -25.64 11.71
N LEU A 191 5.43 -26.49 12.34
CA LEU A 191 4.80 -27.62 11.69
C LEU A 191 3.39 -27.30 11.22
N TRP A 192 3.14 -27.66 9.98
CA TRP A 192 1.86 -27.48 9.30
C TRP A 192 1.27 -28.84 8.93
N MET A 193 0.02 -29.06 9.28
CA MET A 193 -0.73 -30.24 8.89
C MET A 193 -1.61 -29.90 7.68
N ASN A 194 -1.45 -30.65 6.61
CA ASN A 194 -2.34 -30.54 5.46
C ASN A 194 -3.72 -31.07 5.82
N LEU A 195 -4.78 -30.27 5.56
CA LEU A 195 -6.16 -30.61 5.94
C LEU A 195 -6.80 -31.65 5.02
N THR A 196 -6.19 -31.99 3.87
CA THR A 196 -6.68 -33.02 2.96
C THR A 196 -6.23 -34.42 3.35
N ASP A 197 -4.93 -34.59 3.65
CA ASP A 197 -4.33 -35.93 3.89
C ASP A 197 -3.76 -36.12 5.29
N GLY A 198 -3.75 -35.09 6.13
CA GLY A 198 -3.24 -35.14 7.50
C GLY A 198 -1.71 -35.17 7.62
N MET A 199 -0.97 -34.96 6.52
CA MET A 199 0.49 -35.01 6.54
C MET A 199 1.07 -33.80 7.28
N ILE A 200 1.98 -34.08 8.23
CA ILE A 200 2.66 -33.06 9.04
C ILE A 200 4.00 -32.71 8.41
N LEU A 201 4.20 -31.47 8.03
CA LEU A 201 5.37 -30.99 7.32
C LEU A 201 5.83 -29.64 7.87
N CYS A 202 7.14 -29.35 7.79
CA CYS A 202 7.64 -28.07 8.23
C CYS A 202 7.35 -26.96 7.20
N GLY A 203 7.07 -25.76 7.71
CA GLY A 203 6.73 -24.58 6.92
C GLY A 203 7.91 -24.00 6.13
N ARG A 204 7.73 -22.76 5.69
CA ARG A 204 8.73 -22.05 4.86
C ARG A 204 10.04 -21.84 5.63
N LYS A 205 11.14 -21.89 4.88
CA LYS A 205 12.47 -21.51 5.36
C LYS A 205 12.54 -19.99 5.39
N LEU A 206 12.96 -19.43 6.54
CA LEU A 206 13.14 -18.00 6.68
C LEU A 206 14.51 -17.56 6.16
N TRP A 207 14.65 -16.26 5.89
CA TRP A 207 15.85 -15.63 5.34
C TRP A 207 17.09 -15.78 6.24
N ASP A 208 16.88 -15.82 7.57
CA ASP A 208 17.91 -16.02 8.59
C ASP A 208 18.34 -17.49 8.77
N GLY A 209 17.73 -18.40 8.00
CA GLY A 209 17.96 -19.85 8.10
C GLY A 209 17.10 -20.54 9.15
N SER A 210 16.33 -19.78 9.95
CA SER A 210 15.33 -20.32 10.88
C SER A 210 14.07 -20.79 10.13
N GLY A 211 13.07 -21.22 10.85
CA GLY A 211 11.84 -21.73 10.27
C GLY A 211 11.91 -23.15 9.78
N GLY A 212 11.13 -23.48 8.76
CA GLY A 212 11.06 -24.82 8.17
C GLY A 212 12.07 -25.07 7.04
N ASN A 213 11.91 -26.17 6.35
CA ASN A 213 12.69 -26.55 5.17
C ASN A 213 11.83 -26.57 3.88
N ASN A 214 10.71 -25.86 3.85
CA ASN A 214 9.76 -25.76 2.72
C ASN A 214 8.94 -27.02 2.42
N HIS A 215 8.99 -28.07 3.24
CA HIS A 215 8.37 -29.35 2.90
C HIS A 215 6.84 -29.25 2.75
N ALA A 216 6.17 -28.32 3.45
CA ALA A 216 4.74 -28.13 3.32
C ALA A 216 4.35 -27.49 1.97
N ILE A 217 5.15 -26.56 1.46
CA ILE A 217 4.90 -25.95 0.13
C ILE A 217 5.27 -26.94 -0.98
N GLU A 218 6.36 -27.68 -0.86
CA GLU A 218 6.70 -28.76 -1.81
C GLU A 218 5.60 -29.80 -1.91
N HIS A 219 4.96 -30.13 -0.79
CA HIS A 219 3.83 -31.04 -0.75
C HIS A 219 2.63 -30.48 -1.53
N TYR A 220 2.30 -29.21 -1.34
CA TYR A 220 1.28 -28.54 -2.13
C TYR A 220 1.61 -28.53 -3.62
N GLU A 221 2.85 -28.24 -3.99
CA GLU A 221 3.27 -28.25 -5.41
C GLU A 221 3.06 -29.62 -6.07
N GLN A 222 3.27 -30.70 -5.33
CA GLN A 222 3.09 -32.08 -5.80
C GLN A 222 1.65 -32.54 -5.82
N THR A 223 0.85 -32.18 -4.80
CA THR A 223 -0.49 -32.72 -4.56
C THR A 223 -1.63 -31.78 -4.93
N LYS A 224 -1.36 -30.47 -4.95
CA LYS A 224 -2.36 -29.39 -5.07
C LYS A 224 -3.40 -29.38 -3.95
N TYR A 225 -3.11 -29.96 -2.78
CA TYR A 225 -3.99 -29.92 -1.62
C TYR A 225 -3.97 -28.53 -0.99
N PRO A 226 -5.11 -27.79 -0.94
CA PRO A 226 -5.10 -26.33 -0.82
C PRO A 226 -4.80 -25.81 0.57
N LEU A 227 -5.26 -26.48 1.63
CA LEU A 227 -5.29 -25.92 2.98
C LEU A 227 -4.36 -26.66 3.94
N ALA A 228 -3.68 -25.90 4.79
CA ALA A 228 -2.91 -26.42 5.90
C ALA A 228 -3.13 -25.59 7.18
N VAL A 229 -3.07 -26.23 8.35
CA VAL A 229 -3.16 -25.58 9.65
C VAL A 229 -1.85 -25.71 10.42
N LYS A 230 -1.42 -24.66 11.10
CA LYS A 230 -0.24 -24.68 11.95
C LYS A 230 -0.58 -25.32 13.30
N LEU A 231 0.00 -26.50 13.56
CA LEU A 231 -0.38 -27.35 14.70
C LEU A 231 -0.21 -26.65 16.06
N GLY A 232 0.88 -25.92 16.25
CA GLY A 232 1.16 -25.20 17.51
C GLY A 232 0.22 -24.03 17.81
N THR A 233 -0.69 -23.67 16.92
CA THR A 233 -1.64 -22.57 17.08
C THR A 233 -3.08 -23.04 17.41
N ILE A 234 -3.32 -24.34 17.35
CA ILE A 234 -4.66 -24.92 17.58
C ILE A 234 -4.98 -24.87 19.08
N THR A 235 -6.14 -24.34 19.41
CA THR A 235 -6.69 -24.27 20.78
C THR A 235 -8.21 -24.51 20.73
N ALA A 236 -8.85 -24.46 21.88
CA ALA A 236 -10.32 -24.50 21.96
C ALA A 236 -10.97 -23.34 21.18
N ASP A 237 -10.29 -22.21 21.04
CA ASP A 237 -10.67 -21.11 20.16
C ASP A 237 -10.04 -21.32 18.78
N LEU A 238 -10.83 -21.85 17.86
CA LEU A 238 -10.39 -22.16 16.49
C LEU A 238 -10.28 -20.93 15.58
N GLU A 239 -10.91 -19.81 15.91
CA GLU A 239 -10.75 -18.54 15.15
C GLU A 239 -9.31 -18.00 15.25
N ALA A 240 -8.65 -18.30 16.37
CA ALA A 240 -7.25 -17.94 16.59
C ALA A 240 -6.25 -18.85 15.89
N ALA A 241 -6.67 -20.00 15.36
CA ALA A 241 -5.78 -20.93 14.67
C ALA A 241 -5.26 -20.34 13.34
N ASP A 242 -4.03 -20.71 13.01
CA ASP A 242 -3.37 -20.24 11.78
C ASP A 242 -3.60 -21.24 10.64
N VAL A 243 -4.56 -20.93 9.78
CA VAL A 243 -4.87 -21.70 8.56
C VAL A 243 -4.32 -20.94 7.36
N PHE A 244 -3.63 -21.62 6.48
CA PHE A 244 -3.04 -21.08 5.27
C PHE A 244 -3.60 -21.76 4.03
N SER A 245 -3.98 -20.95 3.04
CA SER A 245 -4.41 -21.40 1.72
C SER A 245 -3.29 -21.16 0.70
N TYR A 246 -2.76 -22.25 0.14
CA TYR A 246 -1.69 -22.16 -0.85
C TYR A 246 -2.16 -21.56 -2.19
N PRO A 247 -3.37 -21.88 -2.70
CA PRO A 247 -3.84 -21.27 -3.95
C PRO A 247 -4.14 -19.77 -3.82
N GLU A 248 -4.58 -19.34 -2.63
CA GLU A 248 -4.86 -17.93 -2.31
C GLU A 248 -3.61 -17.18 -1.81
N ASP A 249 -2.53 -17.93 -1.51
CA ASP A 249 -1.26 -17.46 -0.90
C ASP A 249 -1.47 -16.53 0.29
N ASP A 250 -2.48 -16.83 1.14
CA ASP A 250 -2.86 -16.00 2.29
C ASP A 250 -3.28 -16.84 3.49
N SER A 251 -3.21 -16.22 4.68
CA SER A 251 -3.83 -16.74 5.90
C SER A 251 -5.34 -16.55 5.82
N VAL A 252 -6.09 -17.63 6.01
CA VAL A 252 -7.53 -17.67 5.77
C VAL A 252 -8.30 -18.17 7.00
N GLU A 253 -9.62 -17.96 7.00
CA GLU A 253 -10.53 -18.57 7.93
C GLU A 253 -11.13 -19.85 7.29
N ASP A 254 -11.14 -20.95 8.06
CA ASP A 254 -11.83 -22.18 7.72
C ASP A 254 -13.02 -22.37 8.67
N PRO A 255 -14.25 -22.09 8.25
CA PRO A 255 -15.45 -22.24 9.09
C PRO A 255 -15.72 -23.69 9.52
N LEU A 256 -15.17 -24.66 8.79
CA LEU A 256 -15.29 -26.09 9.06
C LEU A 256 -14.07 -26.69 9.75
N LEU A 257 -13.16 -25.86 10.27
CA LEU A 257 -11.91 -26.33 10.85
C LEU A 257 -12.11 -27.37 11.95
N ALA A 258 -13.13 -27.22 12.79
CA ALA A 258 -13.47 -28.21 13.81
C ALA A 258 -13.75 -29.62 13.21
N GLN A 259 -14.45 -29.67 12.08
CA GLN A 259 -14.75 -30.94 11.38
C GLN A 259 -13.48 -31.48 10.72
N HIS A 260 -12.70 -30.62 10.07
CA HIS A 260 -11.48 -31.02 9.40
C HIS A 260 -10.42 -31.55 10.38
N LEU A 261 -10.31 -30.99 11.60
CA LEU A 261 -9.43 -31.49 12.65
C LEU A 261 -9.93 -32.82 13.24
N SER A 262 -11.25 -32.92 13.49
CA SER A 262 -11.86 -34.15 14.04
C SER A 262 -11.71 -35.35 13.11
N HIS A 263 -11.65 -35.13 11.79
CA HIS A 263 -11.40 -36.17 10.79
C HIS A 263 -10.08 -36.91 11.04
N PHE A 264 -9.02 -36.18 11.48
CA PHE A 264 -7.73 -36.75 11.83
C PHE A 264 -7.58 -37.07 13.32
N GLY A 265 -8.68 -37.10 14.08
CA GLY A 265 -8.71 -37.48 15.49
C GLY A 265 -8.16 -36.43 16.44
N ILE A 266 -8.04 -35.17 16.01
CA ILE A 266 -7.58 -34.08 16.88
C ILE A 266 -8.71 -33.58 17.76
N ASP A 267 -8.51 -33.71 19.08
CA ASP A 267 -9.34 -33.06 20.10
C ASP A 267 -8.75 -31.68 20.41
N PHE A 268 -9.21 -30.66 19.68
CA PHE A 268 -8.71 -29.30 19.80
C PHE A 268 -9.08 -28.64 21.14
N SER A 269 -10.11 -29.12 21.84
CA SER A 269 -10.53 -28.58 23.14
C SER A 269 -9.49 -28.79 24.24
N SER A 270 -8.63 -29.79 24.08
CA SER A 270 -7.58 -30.15 25.03
C SER A 270 -6.22 -29.52 24.68
N LEU A 271 -6.08 -28.94 23.49
CA LEU A 271 -4.82 -28.40 23.03
C LEU A 271 -4.57 -26.97 23.55
N GLN A 272 -3.31 -26.69 23.85
CA GLN A 272 -2.84 -25.36 24.24
C GLN A 272 -1.92 -24.80 23.16
N LYS A 273 -1.96 -23.48 22.99
CA LYS A 273 -1.07 -22.78 22.07
C LYS A 273 0.38 -22.93 22.51
N THR A 274 1.21 -23.45 21.62
CA THR A 274 2.64 -23.69 21.84
C THR A 274 3.52 -22.84 20.94
N GLU A 275 2.95 -22.29 19.85
CA GLU A 275 3.65 -21.44 18.90
C GLU A 275 2.83 -20.19 18.56
N MET A 276 3.52 -19.14 18.14
CA MET A 276 2.89 -17.95 17.57
C MET A 276 2.28 -18.25 16.21
N THR A 277 1.17 -17.57 15.89
CA THR A 277 0.65 -17.55 14.52
C THR A 277 1.63 -16.83 13.58
N THR A 278 1.44 -16.95 12.28
CA THR A 278 2.27 -16.22 11.30
C THR A 278 2.14 -14.71 11.50
N ALA A 279 0.94 -14.20 11.69
CA ALA A 279 0.68 -12.78 11.95
C ALA A 279 1.32 -12.28 13.26
N GLU A 280 1.23 -13.06 14.35
CA GLU A 280 1.89 -12.73 15.62
C GLU A 280 3.42 -12.74 15.49
N ARG A 281 3.98 -13.68 14.73
CA ARG A 281 5.42 -13.73 14.47
C ARG A 281 5.89 -12.53 13.64
N GLU A 282 5.11 -12.13 12.63
CA GLU A 282 5.39 -10.94 11.83
C GLU A 282 5.33 -9.68 12.69
N LEU A 283 4.31 -9.56 13.54
CA LEU A 283 4.17 -8.46 14.47
C LEU A 283 5.33 -8.45 15.49
N ASP A 284 5.68 -9.60 16.05
CA ASP A 284 6.81 -9.77 16.98
C ASP A 284 8.14 -9.41 16.31
N ALA A 285 8.38 -9.90 15.09
CA ALA A 285 9.56 -9.55 14.31
C ALA A 285 9.62 -8.05 14.00
N ASN A 286 8.49 -7.43 13.68
CA ASN A 286 8.41 -6.01 13.38
C ASN A 286 8.53 -5.14 14.65
N THR A 287 8.02 -5.61 15.79
CA THR A 287 8.03 -4.87 17.07
C THR A 287 9.38 -5.04 17.80
N ASN A 288 9.95 -6.26 17.75
CA ASN A 288 11.24 -6.60 18.34
C ASN A 288 12.39 -6.49 17.36
N TYR A 289 12.16 -5.90 16.18
CA TYR A 289 13.23 -5.56 15.27
C TYR A 289 14.16 -4.59 15.98
N ASP A 290 15.18 -5.16 16.63
CA ASP A 290 16.06 -4.43 17.52
C ASP A 290 16.90 -3.46 16.69
N TRP A 291 16.91 -2.19 17.07
CA TRP A 291 17.85 -1.19 16.61
C TRP A 291 19.29 -1.75 16.53
N ASN A 292 19.64 -2.67 17.44
CA ASN A 292 20.92 -3.36 17.44
C ASN A 292 21.21 -4.22 16.20
N ARG A 293 20.19 -4.64 15.42
CA ARG A 293 20.41 -5.37 14.16
C ARG A 293 20.80 -4.48 12.99
N ILE A 294 20.60 -3.18 13.11
CA ILE A 294 21.02 -2.16 12.15
C ILE A 294 22.30 -1.46 12.64
N GLN A 295 22.96 -2.02 13.66
CA GLN A 295 24.28 -1.57 14.09
C GLN A 295 25.27 -1.73 12.95
N GLU A 296 25.89 -0.63 12.59
CA GLU A 296 26.97 -0.59 11.64
C GLU A 296 28.26 -1.04 12.34
N SER A 297 28.84 -2.14 11.91
CA SER A 297 30.14 -2.63 12.42
C SER A 297 30.20 -2.88 13.94
N GLY A 298 29.05 -3.22 14.57
CA GLY A 298 28.99 -3.59 16.00
C GLY A 298 29.18 -2.41 16.97
N LYS A 299 29.04 -1.17 16.50
CA LYS A 299 29.09 0.04 17.33
C LYS A 299 27.72 0.70 17.38
N ASP A 300 27.36 1.28 18.52
CA ASP A 300 26.15 2.07 18.66
C ASP A 300 26.20 3.30 17.76
N ALA A 301 25.12 3.51 16.99
CA ALA A 301 25.01 4.66 16.10
C ALA A 301 24.78 5.95 16.90
N GLU A 302 25.39 7.05 16.48
CA GLU A 302 25.20 8.36 17.07
C GLU A 302 23.80 8.89 16.75
N LEU A 303 22.94 9.06 17.79
CA LEU A 303 21.61 9.63 17.63
C LEU A 303 21.70 11.11 17.21
N LEU A 304 20.85 11.49 16.28
CA LEU A 304 20.78 12.86 15.75
C LEU A 304 19.48 13.54 16.16
N PHE A 305 19.57 14.82 16.50
CA PHE A 305 18.46 15.65 16.95
C PHE A 305 18.46 17.00 16.22
N GLY A 306 17.33 17.68 16.31
CA GLY A 306 17.15 19.01 15.74
C GLY A 306 16.37 19.04 14.42
N PRO A 307 16.37 20.17 13.71
CA PRO A 307 15.61 20.33 12.47
C PRO A 307 15.96 19.29 11.41
N GLY A 308 14.95 18.59 10.90
CA GLY A 308 15.11 17.55 9.88
C GLY A 308 15.56 16.18 10.41
N TYR A 309 15.67 16.01 11.72
CA TYR A 309 16.06 14.75 12.38
C TYR A 309 14.96 14.20 13.32
N THR A 310 13.72 14.38 12.94
CA THR A 310 12.57 13.82 13.66
C THR A 310 12.17 12.50 13.05
N GLY A 311 12.09 11.42 13.86
CA GLY A 311 11.62 10.11 13.43
C GLY A 311 10.09 10.05 13.34
N LEU A 312 9.59 9.03 12.65
CA LEU A 312 8.17 8.67 12.57
C LEU A 312 7.94 7.39 13.36
N ALA A 313 7.17 7.46 14.43
CA ALA A 313 6.85 6.27 15.21
C ALA A 313 6.06 5.26 14.37
N ASN A 314 6.36 3.98 14.54
CA ASN A 314 5.66 2.91 13.88
C ASN A 314 4.21 2.85 14.38
N LEU A 315 3.26 2.87 13.44
CA LEU A 315 1.81 2.78 13.68
C LEU A 315 1.31 1.36 13.35
N GLU A 316 1.99 0.34 13.87
CA GLU A 316 1.79 -1.06 13.48
C GLU A 316 2.07 -1.29 11.98
N ASN A 317 3.22 -1.87 11.69
CA ASN A 317 3.67 -2.18 10.31
C ASN A 317 3.71 -0.99 9.33
N SER A 318 3.87 0.25 9.79
CA SER A 318 3.90 1.46 8.95
C SER A 318 5.30 1.91 8.54
N CYS A 319 6.33 1.09 8.71
CA CYS A 319 7.71 1.42 8.37
C CYS A 319 7.92 1.73 6.87
N TYR A 320 7.13 1.10 5.98
CA TYR A 320 7.10 1.42 4.54
C TYR A 320 6.73 2.89 4.29
N MET A 321 5.69 3.36 4.97
CA MET A 321 5.25 4.75 4.90
C MET A 321 6.28 5.70 5.52
N ALA A 322 6.79 5.37 6.72
CA ALA A 322 7.77 6.17 7.42
C ALA A 322 9.03 6.39 6.57
N SER A 323 9.56 5.31 5.97
CA SER A 323 10.76 5.37 5.12
C SER A 323 10.56 6.26 3.89
N ILE A 324 9.46 6.10 3.17
CA ILE A 324 9.14 6.92 1.99
C ILE A 324 8.96 8.40 2.39
N MET A 325 8.22 8.69 3.45
CA MET A 325 7.99 10.09 3.85
C MET A 325 9.27 10.80 4.28
N GLN A 326 10.21 10.13 4.94
CA GLN A 326 11.52 10.69 5.27
C GLN A 326 12.33 11.05 4.02
N VAL A 327 12.29 10.23 2.99
CA VAL A 327 12.94 10.53 1.71
C VAL A 327 12.24 11.69 1.01
N MET A 328 10.91 11.68 0.90
CA MET A 328 10.15 12.71 0.19
C MET A 328 10.36 14.09 0.82
N PHE A 329 10.30 14.21 2.15
CA PHE A 329 10.59 15.46 2.88
C PHE A 329 12.09 15.80 2.97
N SER A 330 12.94 15.09 2.26
CA SER A 330 14.33 15.45 2.02
C SER A 330 14.53 16.04 0.61
N THR A 331 13.50 16.07 -0.22
CA THR A 331 13.53 16.63 -1.57
C THR A 331 13.01 18.07 -1.57
N HIS A 332 13.67 18.93 -2.35
CA HIS A 332 13.31 20.35 -2.41
C HIS A 332 11.84 20.61 -2.77
N PRO A 333 11.21 19.92 -3.75
CA PRO A 333 9.82 20.18 -4.11
C PRO A 333 8.84 19.94 -2.96
N PHE A 334 9.03 18.88 -2.17
CA PHE A 334 8.17 18.59 -1.02
C PHE A 334 8.41 19.58 0.13
N ILE A 335 9.66 19.94 0.40
CA ILE A 335 10.00 20.96 1.40
C ILE A 335 9.39 22.31 1.01
N SER A 336 9.56 22.73 -0.24
CA SER A 336 9.02 23.99 -0.75
C SER A 336 7.49 24.03 -0.67
N ARG A 337 6.83 22.96 -1.06
CA ARG A 337 5.35 22.90 -1.07
C ARG A 337 4.75 22.87 0.34
N TYR A 338 5.35 22.13 1.28
CA TYR A 338 4.70 21.78 2.55
C TYR A 338 5.38 22.35 3.81
N PHE A 339 6.57 22.90 3.71
CA PHE A 339 7.30 23.39 4.90
C PHE A 339 7.71 24.86 4.82
N GLU A 340 7.87 25.45 3.64
CA GLU A 340 8.31 26.85 3.50
C GLU A 340 7.32 27.86 4.08
N LYS A 341 7.82 29.09 4.29
CA LYS A 341 7.18 30.19 5.04
C LYS A 341 5.66 30.27 4.91
N GLN A 342 4.97 30.21 6.06
CA GLN A 342 3.53 30.34 6.23
C GLN A 342 2.68 29.21 5.59
N SER A 343 3.30 28.15 5.08
CA SER A 343 2.58 27.02 4.48
C SER A 343 1.55 26.41 5.44
N LEU A 344 1.87 26.30 6.73
CA LEU A 344 0.99 25.73 7.75
C LEU A 344 -0.27 26.58 7.97
N LYS A 345 -0.13 27.91 8.11
CA LYS A 345 -1.28 28.81 8.28
C LYS A 345 -2.13 28.88 7.02
N ALA A 346 -1.49 28.90 5.84
CA ALA A 346 -2.18 28.89 4.55
C ALA A 346 -2.96 27.59 4.33
N ALA A 347 -2.35 26.44 4.62
CA ALA A 347 -3.02 25.13 4.52
C ALA A 347 -4.22 25.03 5.47
N PHE A 348 -4.07 25.51 6.71
CA PHE A 348 -5.19 25.53 7.67
C PHE A 348 -6.32 26.48 7.23
N ALA A 349 -5.99 27.65 6.70
CA ALA A 349 -6.99 28.62 6.24
C ALA A 349 -7.83 28.07 5.07
N THR A 350 -7.21 27.33 4.15
CA THR A 350 -7.85 26.73 2.97
C THR A 350 -8.46 25.37 3.22
N ALA A 351 -8.11 24.70 4.32
CA ALA A 351 -8.65 23.39 4.68
C ALA A 351 -10.17 23.44 4.93
N PRO A 352 -10.89 22.33 4.72
CA PRO A 352 -12.30 22.21 5.04
C PRO A 352 -12.56 22.40 6.55
N ALA A 353 -13.84 22.34 6.95
CA ALA A 353 -14.25 22.48 8.35
C ALA A 353 -13.59 21.42 9.27
N ASP A 354 -13.35 20.23 8.75
CA ASP A 354 -12.52 19.21 9.39
C ASP A 354 -11.16 19.11 8.67
N PRO A 355 -10.11 19.72 9.21
CA PRO A 355 -8.78 19.71 8.59
C PRO A 355 -8.08 18.34 8.67
N THR A 356 -8.61 17.41 9.45
CA THR A 356 -8.02 16.07 9.60
C THR A 356 -8.25 15.18 8.39
N VAL A 357 -9.19 15.53 7.52
CA VAL A 357 -9.51 14.78 6.30
C VAL A 357 -8.90 15.40 5.03
N ASP A 358 -8.17 16.49 5.16
CA ASP A 358 -7.53 17.19 4.04
C ASP A 358 -6.07 16.76 3.86
N LEU A 359 -5.72 16.24 2.68
CA LEU A 359 -4.37 15.74 2.42
C LEU A 359 -3.32 16.84 2.47
N ASN A 360 -3.57 17.99 1.84
CA ASN A 360 -2.59 19.08 1.84
C ASN A 360 -2.35 19.63 3.26
N MET A 361 -3.39 19.69 4.09
CA MET A 361 -3.25 20.07 5.50
C MET A 361 -2.38 19.06 6.27
N GLN A 362 -2.66 17.75 6.11
CA GLN A 362 -1.92 16.72 6.82
C GLN A 362 -0.49 16.54 6.31
N MET A 363 -0.25 16.75 5.02
CA MET A 363 1.10 16.81 4.44
C MET A 363 1.89 17.99 5.00
N THR A 364 1.26 19.15 5.13
CA THR A 364 1.91 20.37 5.70
C THR A 364 2.18 20.17 7.19
N LYS A 365 1.25 19.63 7.96
CA LYS A 365 1.46 19.24 9.36
C LYS A 365 2.65 18.29 9.50
N LEU A 366 2.71 17.25 8.66
CA LEU A 366 3.80 16.27 8.68
C LEU A 366 5.14 16.92 8.33
N GLY A 367 5.21 17.77 7.31
CA GLY A 367 6.39 18.50 6.93
C GLY A 367 6.95 19.37 8.07
N HIS A 368 6.07 20.09 8.76
CA HIS A 368 6.46 20.89 9.93
C HIS A 368 6.88 19.99 11.10
N GLY A 369 6.23 18.87 11.33
CA GLY A 369 6.62 17.89 12.33
C GLY A 369 8.02 17.33 12.12
N LEU A 370 8.36 16.98 10.88
CA LEU A 370 9.65 16.38 10.51
C LEU A 370 10.79 17.39 10.48
N LEU A 371 10.53 18.60 10.00
CA LEU A 371 11.59 19.54 9.59
C LEU A 371 11.82 20.70 10.56
N SER A 372 10.85 21.05 11.42
CA SER A 372 10.97 22.19 12.34
C SER A 372 11.96 21.97 13.49
N GLY A 373 12.23 20.72 13.86
CA GLY A 373 13.02 20.37 15.03
C GLY A 373 12.25 20.43 16.35
N LYS A 374 11.01 20.91 16.36
CA LYS A 374 10.17 21.04 17.57
C LYS A 374 10.01 19.71 18.33
N TYR A 375 9.92 18.59 17.62
CA TYR A 375 9.70 17.26 18.18
C TYR A 375 10.95 16.38 18.18
N SER A 376 12.13 16.99 17.95
CA SER A 376 13.41 16.29 17.89
C SER A 376 14.35 16.83 18.97
N ALA A 377 14.03 16.49 20.22
CA ALA A 377 14.87 16.84 21.37
C ALA A 377 15.25 15.56 22.13
N PRO A 378 16.44 15.54 22.79
CA PRO A 378 16.82 14.42 23.63
C PRO A 378 15.82 14.23 24.78
N ALA A 379 15.24 13.04 24.88
CA ALA A 379 14.39 12.64 25.99
C ALA A 379 15.11 11.61 26.88
N LYS A 380 14.63 11.40 28.11
CA LYS A 380 15.21 10.39 29.02
C LYS A 380 15.18 8.97 28.45
N GLU A 381 14.19 8.68 27.61
CA GLU A 381 13.96 7.37 26.99
C GLU A 381 14.44 7.30 25.52
N GLY A 382 15.27 8.25 25.09
CA GLY A 382 15.80 8.31 23.73
C GLY A 382 14.92 9.13 22.77
N GLN A 383 14.71 8.64 21.56
CA GLN A 383 13.89 9.29 20.54
C GLN A 383 12.51 8.62 20.46
N GLU A 384 11.46 9.41 20.63
CA GLU A 384 10.07 8.92 20.53
C GLU A 384 9.48 9.11 19.13
N GLY A 385 9.97 10.12 18.40
CA GLY A 385 9.42 10.53 17.11
C GLY A 385 8.02 11.14 17.20
N ILE A 386 7.42 11.38 16.05
CA ILE A 386 6.01 11.82 15.94
C ILE A 386 5.15 10.67 15.40
N ARG A 387 3.86 10.69 15.71
CA ARG A 387 2.90 9.64 15.30
C ARG A 387 1.99 10.16 14.18
N PRO A 388 2.21 9.82 12.91
CA PRO A 388 1.48 10.42 11.77
C PRO A 388 0.12 9.75 11.54
N ARG A 389 -0.72 9.60 12.57
CA ARG A 389 -2.02 8.88 12.49
C ARG A 389 -3.01 9.58 11.57
N MET A 390 -3.20 10.90 11.75
CA MET A 390 -4.11 11.67 10.89
C MET A 390 -3.65 11.64 9.44
N PHE A 391 -2.35 11.71 9.19
CA PHE A 391 -1.79 11.56 7.84
C PHE A 391 -2.09 10.16 7.27
N LYS A 392 -1.84 9.08 8.05
CA LYS A 392 -2.15 7.71 7.60
C LYS A 392 -3.62 7.56 7.27
N SER A 393 -4.52 8.09 8.10
CA SER A 393 -5.97 8.06 7.87
C SER A 393 -6.36 8.70 6.54
N VAL A 394 -5.78 9.85 6.20
CA VAL A 394 -6.10 10.58 4.97
C VAL A 394 -5.50 9.93 3.73
N ILE A 395 -4.21 9.56 3.79
CA ILE A 395 -3.52 8.99 2.62
C ILE A 395 -4.07 7.60 2.27
N ALA A 396 -4.45 6.83 3.28
CA ALA A 396 -5.00 5.49 3.13
C ALA A 396 -6.52 5.46 2.91
N ALA A 397 -7.21 6.60 2.95
CA ALA A 397 -8.65 6.67 2.83
C ALA A 397 -9.16 5.96 1.56
N ASN A 398 -10.10 5.04 1.74
CA ASN A 398 -10.69 4.21 0.68
C ASN A 398 -9.71 3.28 -0.05
N HIS A 399 -8.51 3.05 0.48
CA HIS A 399 -7.58 2.09 -0.08
C HIS A 399 -7.59 0.80 0.74
N PRO A 400 -7.90 -0.37 0.15
CA PRO A 400 -8.11 -1.61 0.90
C PRO A 400 -6.86 -2.07 1.65
N GLU A 401 -5.68 -1.88 1.08
CA GLU A 401 -4.42 -2.36 1.67
C GLU A 401 -3.83 -1.34 2.66
N PHE A 402 -3.72 -0.05 2.27
CA PHE A 402 -3.08 0.96 3.14
C PHE A 402 -3.93 1.36 4.34
N SER A 403 -5.24 1.12 4.32
CA SER A 403 -6.11 1.32 5.49
C SER A 403 -5.95 0.21 6.55
N SER A 404 -5.38 -0.93 6.16
CA SER A 404 -5.12 -2.05 7.06
C SER A 404 -3.91 -1.80 7.98
N MET A 405 -3.74 -2.68 8.97
CA MET A 405 -2.58 -2.70 9.87
C MET A 405 -1.45 -3.60 9.35
N ARG A 406 -1.61 -4.14 8.15
CA ARG A 406 -0.62 -5.03 7.55
C ARG A 406 0.57 -4.27 6.97
N GLN A 407 1.70 -4.96 6.92
CA GLN A 407 2.88 -4.49 6.17
C GLN A 407 2.53 -4.38 4.69
N GLN A 408 3.00 -3.29 4.06
CA GLN A 408 2.76 -3.03 2.63
C GLN A 408 4.07 -2.78 1.88
N ASP A 409 4.01 -2.83 0.55
CA ASP A 409 5.17 -2.52 -0.29
C ASP A 409 5.45 -1.01 -0.31
N ALA A 410 6.69 -0.63 -0.06
CA ALA A 410 7.13 0.77 -0.09
C ALA A 410 7.04 1.38 -1.51
N LEU A 411 7.21 0.57 -2.56
CA LEU A 411 7.03 0.99 -3.94
C LEU A 411 5.57 1.36 -4.22
N ASP A 412 4.65 0.48 -3.85
CA ASP A 412 3.22 0.69 -4.06
C ASP A 412 2.74 1.92 -3.27
N PHE A 413 3.26 2.09 -2.05
CA PHE A 413 2.98 3.29 -1.28
C PHE A 413 3.54 4.56 -1.93
N PHE A 414 4.76 4.53 -2.47
CA PHE A 414 5.34 5.67 -3.20
C PHE A 414 4.46 6.09 -4.38
N LEU A 415 4.03 5.14 -5.21
CA LEU A 415 3.16 5.40 -6.35
C LEU A 415 1.78 5.93 -5.93
N HIS A 416 1.21 5.35 -4.86
CA HIS A 416 -0.03 5.83 -4.28
C HIS A 416 0.10 7.27 -3.75
N LEU A 417 1.19 7.58 -3.05
CA LEU A 417 1.48 8.93 -2.55
C LEU A 417 1.53 9.94 -3.71
N ILE A 418 2.28 9.62 -4.78
CA ILE A 418 2.38 10.47 -5.96
C ILE A 418 0.98 10.75 -6.55
N ASP A 419 0.18 9.71 -6.79
CA ASP A 419 -1.18 9.84 -7.34
C ASP A 419 -2.07 10.73 -6.45
N ARG A 420 -2.04 10.50 -5.15
CA ARG A 420 -2.85 11.28 -4.19
C ARG A 420 -2.43 12.73 -4.11
N VAL A 421 -1.12 13.00 -4.11
CA VAL A 421 -0.56 14.36 -4.05
C VAL A 421 -0.85 15.12 -5.35
N GLU A 422 -0.74 14.49 -6.52
CA GLU A 422 -1.11 15.10 -7.80
C GLU A 422 -2.59 15.47 -7.85
N LYS A 423 -3.47 14.56 -7.44
CA LYS A 423 -4.92 14.82 -7.35
C LYS A 423 -5.26 15.95 -6.36
N ALA A 424 -4.49 16.11 -5.30
CA ALA A 424 -4.67 17.19 -4.33
C ALA A 424 -4.13 18.55 -4.80
N ASN A 425 -3.35 18.59 -5.89
CA ASN A 425 -2.74 19.81 -6.45
C ASN A 425 -3.01 19.95 -7.97
N PRO A 426 -4.27 19.92 -8.42
CA PRO A 426 -4.61 19.91 -9.83
C PRO A 426 -4.26 21.24 -10.51
N GLY A 427 -3.84 21.19 -11.77
CA GLY A 427 -3.76 22.34 -12.67
C GLY A 427 -2.65 23.36 -12.38
N ASN A 428 -1.80 23.15 -11.36
CA ASN A 428 -0.68 24.04 -11.06
C ASN A 428 0.62 23.25 -10.92
N HIS A 429 1.40 23.21 -12.00
CA HIS A 429 2.69 22.54 -12.04
C HIS A 429 3.71 23.05 -11.03
N GLU A 430 3.64 24.35 -10.67
CA GLU A 430 4.52 24.93 -9.66
C GLU A 430 4.19 24.47 -8.24
N LEU A 431 2.93 24.12 -7.99
CA LEU A 431 2.47 23.61 -6.69
C LEU A 431 2.48 22.08 -6.60
N ASN A 432 2.68 21.38 -7.72
CA ASN A 432 2.76 19.92 -7.72
C ASN A 432 4.20 19.45 -7.45
N PRO A 433 4.51 18.98 -6.22
CA PRO A 433 5.88 18.57 -5.89
C PRO A 433 6.30 17.27 -6.59
N CYS A 434 5.36 16.55 -7.23
CA CYS A 434 5.61 15.29 -7.90
C CYS A 434 6.18 15.47 -9.31
N SER A 435 6.03 16.64 -9.92
CA SER A 435 6.47 16.91 -11.30
C SER A 435 7.98 16.67 -11.50
N GLY A 436 8.80 16.92 -10.48
CA GLY A 436 10.25 16.69 -10.52
C GLY A 436 10.66 15.22 -10.62
N PHE A 437 9.74 14.27 -10.36
CA PHE A 437 9.97 12.81 -10.45
C PHE A 437 9.50 12.23 -11.79
N LYS A 438 8.67 12.96 -12.54
CA LYS A 438 8.06 12.48 -13.78
C LYS A 438 9.05 12.53 -14.94
N PHE A 439 9.10 11.47 -15.73
CA PHE A 439 9.93 11.38 -16.93
C PHE A 439 9.21 10.60 -18.04
N ILE A 440 9.70 10.74 -19.27
CA ILE A 440 9.20 10.01 -20.42
C ILE A 440 10.23 8.98 -20.86
N VAL A 441 9.79 7.74 -20.99
CA VAL A 441 10.52 6.65 -21.63
C VAL A 441 10.00 6.52 -23.05
N GLU A 442 10.93 6.41 -24.00
CA GLU A 442 10.64 6.08 -25.41
C GLU A 442 11.09 4.67 -25.69
N GLU A 443 10.14 3.83 -26.10
CA GLU A 443 10.40 2.46 -26.52
C GLU A 443 10.39 2.40 -28.04
N ARG A 444 11.44 1.81 -28.61
CA ARG A 444 11.59 1.56 -30.05
C ARG A 444 11.46 0.07 -30.29
N VAL A 445 10.49 -0.32 -31.08
CA VAL A 445 10.27 -1.72 -31.45
C VAL A 445 10.58 -1.88 -32.95
N GLN A 446 11.49 -2.77 -33.27
CA GLN A 446 11.86 -3.12 -34.66
C GLN A 446 11.40 -4.51 -34.97
N CYS A 447 10.60 -4.65 -36.05
CA CYS A 447 10.19 -5.96 -36.55
C CYS A 447 11.16 -6.49 -37.60
N PRO A 448 11.09 -7.79 -37.96
CA PRO A 448 11.97 -8.39 -38.99
C PRO A 448 11.85 -7.77 -40.38
N SER A 449 10.78 -7.02 -40.65
CA SER A 449 10.66 -6.25 -41.92
C SER A 449 11.63 -5.06 -41.99
N GLY A 450 12.35 -4.74 -40.90
CA GLY A 450 13.18 -3.55 -40.78
C GLY A 450 12.42 -2.29 -40.36
N LYS A 451 11.08 -2.32 -40.37
CA LYS A 451 10.26 -1.19 -39.94
C LYS A 451 10.19 -1.06 -38.42
N VAL A 452 10.03 0.17 -37.93
CA VAL A 452 10.09 0.50 -36.53
C VAL A 452 8.79 1.14 -36.04
N SER A 453 8.48 0.97 -34.77
CA SER A 453 7.47 1.76 -34.06
C SER A 453 8.09 2.40 -32.82
N TYR A 454 7.58 3.57 -32.48
CA TYR A 454 7.99 4.33 -31.30
C TYR A 454 6.78 4.52 -30.38
N ASN A 455 6.95 4.18 -29.12
CA ASN A 455 5.95 4.42 -28.09
C ASN A 455 6.56 5.24 -26.98
N LYS A 456 5.83 6.25 -26.49
CA LYS A 456 6.23 7.06 -25.35
C LYS A 456 5.28 6.83 -24.19
N ARG A 457 5.85 6.60 -23.02
CA ARG A 457 5.09 6.52 -21.77
C ARG A 457 5.72 7.39 -20.71
N SER A 458 4.89 8.02 -19.89
CA SER A 458 5.36 8.72 -18.69
C SER A 458 5.43 7.76 -17.51
N ASP A 459 6.42 7.98 -16.65
CA ASP A 459 6.62 7.17 -15.46
C ASP A 459 7.23 8.03 -14.32
N TYR A 460 7.17 7.54 -13.10
CA TYR A 460 7.77 8.14 -11.90
C TYR A 460 8.91 7.31 -11.34
N ILE A 461 9.02 6.06 -11.78
CA ILE A 461 10.06 5.14 -11.35
C ILE A 461 10.57 4.31 -12.52
N LEU A 462 11.81 3.89 -12.44
CA LEU A 462 12.41 2.94 -13.35
C LEU A 462 12.62 1.61 -12.63
N SER A 463 11.83 0.59 -12.98
CA SER A 463 11.99 -0.75 -12.44
C SER A 463 13.06 -1.52 -13.21
N LEU A 464 14.11 -1.93 -12.52
CA LEU A 464 15.28 -2.61 -13.10
C LEU A 464 15.33 -4.08 -12.69
N SER A 465 15.52 -4.94 -13.67
CA SER A 465 15.88 -6.33 -13.46
C SER A 465 17.35 -6.43 -13.05
N ILE A 466 17.69 -7.42 -12.23
CA ILE A 466 19.07 -7.64 -11.78
C ILE A 466 19.66 -8.81 -12.58
N PRO A 467 20.56 -8.55 -13.55
CA PRO A 467 21.12 -9.58 -14.41
C PRO A 467 22.18 -10.39 -13.64
N LEU A 468 21.83 -11.55 -13.14
CA LEU A 468 22.72 -12.39 -12.33
C LEU A 468 23.94 -12.90 -13.11
N HIS A 469 23.82 -13.01 -14.43
CA HIS A 469 24.93 -13.39 -15.31
C HIS A 469 26.04 -12.32 -15.36
N GLU A 470 25.77 -11.10 -14.93
CA GLU A 470 26.73 -9.99 -14.80
C GLU A 470 27.30 -9.83 -13.38
N ALA A 471 27.05 -10.83 -12.49
CA ALA A 471 27.63 -10.78 -11.14
C ALA A 471 29.17 -10.74 -11.17
N THR A 472 29.74 -9.85 -10.37
CA THR A 472 31.21 -9.63 -10.31
C THR A 472 31.94 -10.67 -9.48
N ASN A 473 31.24 -11.41 -8.62
CA ASN A 473 31.80 -12.40 -7.69
C ASN A 473 31.49 -13.87 -8.09
N LYS A 474 31.40 -14.18 -9.39
CA LYS A 474 31.04 -15.51 -9.91
C LYS A 474 31.96 -16.62 -9.38
N GLU A 475 33.26 -16.40 -9.42
CA GLU A 475 34.25 -17.37 -8.95
C GLU A 475 34.11 -17.70 -7.45
N GLN A 476 33.77 -16.65 -6.64
CA GLN A 476 33.53 -16.81 -5.21
C GLN A 476 32.25 -17.61 -4.94
N LEU A 477 31.20 -17.34 -5.74
CA LEU A 477 29.95 -18.08 -5.67
C LEU A 477 30.09 -19.54 -6.05
N GLU A 478 30.86 -19.85 -7.12
CA GLU A 478 31.15 -21.21 -7.54
C GLU A 478 31.97 -21.94 -6.46
N ALA A 479 33.05 -21.32 -5.96
CA ALA A 479 33.87 -21.87 -4.89
C ALA A 479 33.07 -22.08 -3.58
N PHE A 480 32.12 -21.19 -3.27
CA PHE A 480 31.26 -21.34 -2.11
C PHE A 480 30.25 -22.49 -2.28
N ASN A 481 29.63 -22.61 -3.46
CA ASN A 481 28.72 -23.70 -3.77
C ASN A 481 29.41 -25.07 -3.75
N GLU A 482 30.64 -25.15 -4.26
CA GLU A 482 31.46 -26.38 -4.18
C GLU A 482 31.78 -26.75 -2.74
N LYS A 483 32.20 -25.79 -1.90
CA LYS A 483 32.48 -26.02 -0.48
C LYS A 483 31.22 -26.37 0.31
N LYS A 484 30.07 -25.77 -0.02
CA LYS A 484 28.78 -26.06 0.62
C LYS A 484 28.28 -27.46 0.32
N ALA A 485 28.57 -27.98 -0.89
CA ALA A 485 28.28 -29.36 -1.26
C ALA A 485 29.16 -30.36 -0.52
N ALA A 486 30.35 -29.94 -0.04
CA ALA A 486 31.33 -30.78 0.65
C ALA A 486 31.29 -30.67 2.19
N MET A 487 30.81 -29.60 2.75
CA MET A 487 30.76 -29.31 4.20
C MET A 487 29.56 -28.43 4.52
N ASP A 488 28.87 -28.75 5.61
CA ASP A 488 27.75 -27.94 6.17
C ASP A 488 28.29 -26.62 6.73
N LEU A 489 28.51 -25.64 5.85
CA LEU A 489 29.00 -24.31 6.21
C LEU A 489 27.84 -23.36 6.39
N ASP A 490 27.67 -22.82 7.60
CA ASP A 490 26.83 -21.66 7.90
C ASP A 490 27.44 -20.41 7.24
N GLY A 491 26.82 -19.95 6.19
CA GLY A 491 27.22 -18.74 5.47
C GLY A 491 26.59 -18.74 4.07
N LYS A 492 26.24 -17.56 3.56
CA LYS A 492 25.75 -17.43 2.19
C LYS A 492 26.60 -16.41 1.46
N GLU A 493 27.29 -16.84 0.43
CA GLU A 493 27.82 -15.93 -0.56
C GLU A 493 26.65 -15.46 -1.44
N VAL A 494 26.54 -14.16 -1.64
CA VAL A 494 25.42 -13.53 -2.34
C VAL A 494 25.92 -12.89 -3.62
N PRO A 495 25.22 -13.04 -4.77
CA PRO A 495 25.60 -12.38 -6.00
C PRO A 495 25.72 -10.86 -5.85
N ARG A 496 26.82 -10.29 -6.35
CA ARG A 496 27.05 -8.84 -6.45
C ARG A 496 26.92 -8.40 -7.89
N VAL A 497 26.00 -7.47 -8.17
CA VAL A 497 25.74 -6.98 -9.52
C VAL A 497 25.93 -5.48 -9.56
N PRO A 498 26.72 -4.92 -10.50
CA PRO A 498 26.84 -3.47 -10.66
C PRO A 498 25.52 -2.83 -11.10
N LEU A 499 25.20 -1.66 -10.57
CA LEU A 499 24.01 -0.90 -10.98
C LEU A 499 24.03 -0.57 -12.47
N GLU A 500 25.23 -0.30 -13.02
CA GLU A 500 25.43 -0.04 -14.44
C GLU A 500 24.98 -1.22 -15.32
N ALA A 501 25.16 -2.46 -14.86
CA ALA A 501 24.69 -3.65 -15.58
C ALA A 501 23.15 -3.71 -15.59
N CYS A 502 22.50 -3.33 -14.49
CA CYS A 502 21.04 -3.23 -14.42
C CYS A 502 20.48 -2.15 -15.37
N LEU A 503 21.13 -1.00 -15.43
CA LEU A 503 20.77 0.10 -16.33
C LEU A 503 21.01 -0.28 -17.81
N ALA A 504 22.14 -0.94 -18.11
CA ALA A 504 22.43 -1.45 -19.44
C ALA A 504 21.42 -2.49 -19.91
N SER A 505 20.95 -3.35 -19.00
CA SER A 505 19.90 -4.33 -19.28
C SER A 505 18.56 -3.66 -19.65
N PHE A 506 18.23 -2.52 -19.03
CA PHE A 506 17.03 -1.76 -19.37
C PHE A 506 17.08 -1.15 -20.77
N SER A 507 18.20 -0.58 -21.17
CA SER A 507 18.38 0.05 -22.48
C SER A 507 18.81 -0.91 -23.59
N GLY A 508 19.20 -2.12 -23.23
CA GLY A 508 19.61 -3.15 -24.17
C GLY A 508 18.47 -3.69 -25.04
N PRO A 509 18.82 -4.39 -26.12
CA PRO A 509 17.82 -5.03 -26.97
C PRO A 509 17.15 -6.20 -26.23
N GLU A 510 15.83 -6.20 -26.21
CA GLU A 510 14.96 -7.25 -25.67
C GLU A 510 14.14 -7.86 -26.80
N GLU A 511 14.10 -9.18 -26.89
CA GLU A 511 13.26 -9.88 -27.84
C GLU A 511 11.84 -9.99 -27.29
N ILE A 512 10.86 -9.53 -28.10
CA ILE A 512 9.43 -9.68 -27.81
C ILE A 512 8.91 -10.81 -28.71
N PRO A 513 8.67 -12.00 -28.16
CA PRO A 513 7.96 -13.06 -28.90
C PRO A 513 6.50 -12.65 -29.10
N ASP A 514 5.88 -13.19 -30.14
CA ASP A 514 4.45 -12.98 -30.47
C ASP A 514 4.05 -11.51 -30.74
N PHE A 515 4.99 -10.64 -31.10
CA PHE A 515 4.68 -9.28 -31.54
C PHE A 515 3.89 -9.31 -32.84
N TYR A 516 2.72 -8.68 -32.88
CA TYR A 516 1.94 -8.54 -34.10
C TYR A 516 2.51 -7.40 -34.96
N SER A 517 3.12 -7.76 -36.09
CA SER A 517 3.65 -6.80 -37.04
C SER A 517 2.59 -6.39 -38.06
N THR A 518 2.19 -5.11 -38.01
CA THR A 518 1.26 -4.55 -39.02
C THR A 518 1.86 -4.50 -40.43
N ALA A 519 3.18 -4.51 -40.54
CA ALA A 519 3.87 -4.57 -41.83
C ALA A 519 3.86 -5.97 -42.46
N LEU A 520 3.87 -7.03 -41.65
CA LEU A 520 3.88 -8.43 -42.06
C LEU A 520 2.51 -9.11 -41.92
N ASN A 521 1.57 -8.42 -41.28
CA ASN A 521 0.23 -8.94 -40.95
C ASN A 521 0.25 -10.31 -40.24
N SER A 522 1.25 -10.49 -39.36
CA SER A 522 1.47 -11.75 -38.66
C SER A 522 2.19 -11.54 -37.37
N LYS A 523 2.06 -12.50 -36.45
CA LYS A 523 2.88 -12.56 -35.22
C LYS A 523 4.32 -12.92 -35.60
N THR A 524 5.27 -12.21 -34.97
CA THR A 524 6.70 -12.36 -35.21
C THR A 524 7.48 -11.99 -33.97
N THR A 525 8.75 -12.34 -33.92
CA THR A 525 9.64 -11.83 -32.84
C THR A 525 10.15 -10.45 -33.24
N ALA A 526 9.92 -9.46 -32.42
CA ALA A 526 10.43 -8.09 -32.59
C ALA A 526 11.52 -7.79 -31.56
N THR A 527 12.37 -6.83 -31.87
CA THR A 527 13.40 -6.34 -30.94
C THR A 527 12.99 -4.99 -30.36
N LYS A 528 12.89 -4.90 -29.04
CA LYS A 528 12.59 -3.68 -28.32
C LYS A 528 13.86 -3.10 -27.69
N THR A 529 14.03 -1.79 -27.79
CA THR A 529 15.00 -1.01 -27.02
C THR A 529 14.28 0.14 -26.33
N ALA A 530 14.74 0.53 -25.13
CA ALA A 530 14.16 1.63 -24.39
C ALA A 530 15.20 2.68 -24.05
N GLY A 531 14.78 3.93 -23.99
CA GLY A 531 15.64 5.05 -23.59
C GLY A 531 14.82 6.17 -22.97
N PHE A 532 15.51 7.13 -22.35
CA PHE A 532 14.87 8.29 -21.76
C PHE A 532 14.61 9.35 -22.82
N ASN A 533 13.36 9.74 -22.98
CA ASN A 533 13.01 10.92 -23.78
C ASN A 533 13.26 12.20 -22.97
N THR A 534 12.95 12.19 -21.66
CA THR A 534 13.28 13.26 -20.71
C THR A 534 13.97 12.70 -19.48
N PHE A 535 14.83 13.48 -18.85
CA PHE A 535 15.48 13.15 -17.59
C PHE A 535 14.83 13.94 -16.44
N PRO A 536 14.32 13.27 -15.37
CA PRO A 536 13.68 13.95 -14.25
C PRO A 536 14.67 14.67 -13.36
N ASP A 537 14.19 15.57 -12.47
CA ASP A 537 15.02 16.16 -11.41
C ASP A 537 15.44 15.15 -10.37
N TYR A 538 14.53 14.21 -10.06
CA TYR A 538 14.74 13.09 -9.15
C TYR A 538 14.44 11.78 -9.87
N LEU A 539 15.45 10.96 -10.08
CA LEU A 539 15.32 9.64 -10.68
C LEU A 539 15.17 8.60 -9.59
N VAL A 540 14.05 7.88 -9.61
CA VAL A 540 13.78 6.77 -8.69
C VAL A 540 13.99 5.44 -9.38
N LEU A 541 14.91 4.62 -8.85
CA LEU A 541 15.19 3.29 -9.35
C LEU A 541 14.61 2.25 -8.39
N HIS A 542 13.77 1.37 -8.90
CA HIS A 542 13.27 0.22 -8.18
C HIS A 542 14.01 -1.04 -8.62
N MET A 543 14.57 -1.76 -7.67
CA MET A 543 15.30 -3.01 -7.93
C MET A 543 14.38 -4.20 -7.75
N ARG A 544 14.14 -4.97 -8.83
CA ARG A 544 13.30 -6.17 -8.80
C ARG A 544 13.99 -7.29 -8.02
N LYS A 545 13.97 -7.18 -6.70
CA LYS A 545 14.51 -8.18 -5.77
C LYS A 545 13.54 -9.33 -5.50
N PHE A 546 12.24 -9.10 -5.70
CA PHE A 546 11.20 -10.15 -5.61
C PHE A 546 10.99 -10.79 -6.97
N VAL A 547 10.97 -12.13 -6.98
CA VAL A 547 10.62 -12.94 -8.13
C VAL A 547 9.51 -13.90 -7.68
N MET A 548 8.36 -13.92 -8.38
CA MET A 548 7.18 -14.70 -7.99
C MET A 548 7.49 -16.19 -7.76
N GLU A 549 8.43 -16.76 -8.52
CA GLU A 549 8.80 -18.18 -8.42
C GLU A 549 9.82 -18.47 -7.29
N ALA A 550 10.63 -17.50 -6.90
CA ALA A 550 11.75 -17.69 -5.97
C ALA A 550 11.62 -16.88 -4.66
N GLY A 551 10.61 -16.05 -4.51
CA GLY A 551 10.47 -15.11 -3.40
C GLY A 551 11.59 -14.07 -3.37
N TRP A 552 11.96 -13.61 -2.18
CA TRP A 552 13.05 -12.65 -2.02
C TRP A 552 14.38 -13.34 -2.27
N VAL A 553 15.06 -12.94 -3.34
CA VAL A 553 16.42 -13.41 -3.62
C VAL A 553 17.43 -12.40 -3.06
N PRO A 554 18.23 -12.77 -2.06
CA PRO A 554 19.26 -11.88 -1.55
C PRO A 554 20.29 -11.62 -2.65
N LYS A 555 20.39 -10.35 -3.05
CA LYS A 555 21.34 -9.87 -4.07
C LYS A 555 21.92 -8.57 -3.56
N LYS A 556 23.23 -8.41 -3.68
CA LYS A 556 23.92 -7.16 -3.36
C LYS A 556 24.17 -6.38 -4.65
N LEU A 557 24.02 -5.08 -4.56
CA LEU A 557 24.22 -4.17 -5.68
C LEU A 557 25.46 -3.30 -5.41
N ASP A 558 26.31 -3.16 -6.40
CA ASP A 558 27.36 -2.15 -6.33
C ASP A 558 26.80 -0.84 -6.88
N VAL A 559 26.51 0.10 -5.97
CA VAL A 559 25.84 1.36 -6.29
C VAL A 559 26.82 2.51 -6.11
N PRO A 560 27.19 3.21 -7.19
CA PRO A 560 28.08 4.36 -7.12
C PRO A 560 27.36 5.59 -6.52
N ASP A 561 28.12 6.55 -6.01
CA ASP A 561 27.59 7.81 -5.51
C ASP A 561 27.02 8.70 -6.62
N THR A 562 27.53 8.55 -7.82
CA THR A 562 27.09 9.30 -9.01
C THR A 562 26.93 8.36 -10.19
N ILE A 563 25.94 8.64 -11.03
CA ILE A 563 25.70 7.92 -12.28
C ILE A 563 25.59 8.93 -13.44
N ASP A 564 26.02 8.52 -14.62
CA ASP A 564 25.83 9.27 -15.87
C ASP A 564 25.09 8.37 -16.87
N ILE A 565 23.80 8.64 -17.05
CA ILE A 565 22.92 7.93 -17.98
C ILE A 565 22.61 8.76 -19.23
N THR A 566 23.41 9.79 -19.52
CA THR A 566 23.22 10.66 -20.70
C THR A 566 23.19 9.85 -21.99
N HIS A 567 23.96 8.77 -22.06
CA HIS A 567 24.01 7.86 -23.21
C HIS A 567 22.72 7.06 -23.43
N MET A 568 21.85 6.95 -22.40
CA MET A 568 20.55 6.28 -22.45
C MET A 568 19.44 7.19 -22.98
N ARG A 569 19.75 8.42 -23.41
CA ARG A 569 18.77 9.30 -24.05
C ARG A 569 18.30 8.72 -25.37
N SER A 570 16.99 8.64 -25.55
CA SER A 570 16.39 8.22 -26.79
C SER A 570 16.71 9.20 -27.91
N LYS A 571 16.85 8.66 -29.10
CA LYS A 571 17.26 9.46 -30.26
C LYS A 571 16.08 9.84 -31.18
N GLY A 572 14.88 9.35 -30.84
CA GLY A 572 13.71 9.47 -31.71
C GLY A 572 13.89 8.74 -33.05
N VAL A 573 13.01 9.03 -34.00
CA VAL A 573 13.06 8.45 -35.33
C VAL A 573 14.35 8.86 -36.04
N GLN A 574 15.12 7.90 -36.51
CA GLN A 574 16.39 8.14 -37.20
C GLN A 574 16.21 8.32 -38.70
N PRO A 575 17.06 9.12 -39.38
CA PRO A 575 17.03 9.25 -40.81
C PRO A 575 17.13 7.88 -41.52
N GLY A 576 16.19 7.57 -42.42
CA GLY A 576 16.14 6.31 -43.18
C GLY A 576 15.35 5.19 -42.48
N GLU A 577 14.83 5.40 -41.30
CA GLU A 577 13.89 4.47 -40.67
C GLU A 577 12.49 4.59 -41.31
N GLU A 578 11.90 3.47 -41.64
CA GLU A 578 10.49 3.39 -42.02
C GLU A 578 9.65 3.01 -40.84
N LEU A 579 8.62 3.81 -40.53
CA LEU A 579 7.68 3.52 -39.46
C LEU A 579 6.79 2.31 -39.86
N LEU A 580 6.49 1.49 -38.85
CA LEU A 580 5.43 0.49 -39.00
C LEU A 580 4.14 1.21 -39.38
N PRO A 581 3.35 0.70 -40.32
CA PRO A 581 2.03 1.23 -40.62
C PRO A 581 1.26 1.27 -39.28
N GLU A 582 0.66 2.38 -38.96
CA GLU A 582 -0.24 2.47 -37.83
C GLU A 582 -1.32 1.40 -38.06
N GLY A 583 -1.32 0.37 -37.24
CA GLY A 583 -2.46 -0.51 -37.09
C GLY A 583 -3.56 0.34 -36.53
N GLY A 584 -4.52 0.72 -37.39
CA GLY A 584 -5.48 1.77 -37.14
C GLY A 584 -6.01 1.83 -35.72
N SER A 585 -5.43 2.68 -34.92
CA SER A 585 -6.13 3.30 -33.77
C SER A 585 -6.91 4.46 -34.37
N GLY A 586 -8.15 4.13 -34.79
CA GLY A 586 -9.22 5.10 -34.92
C GLY A 586 -8.99 6.28 -35.83
N ASP A 587 -8.96 6.06 -37.13
CA ASP A 587 -9.68 6.96 -38.01
C ASP A 587 -10.80 6.18 -38.67
N ASN A 588 -12.03 6.67 -38.50
CA ASN A 588 -13.24 6.09 -39.05
C ASN A 588 -13.28 6.20 -40.57
N SER A 589 -12.53 5.34 -41.26
CA SER A 589 -12.73 5.05 -42.66
C SER A 589 -11.92 3.83 -43.16
N ALA A 590 -11.81 2.77 -42.36
CA ALA A 590 -11.39 1.45 -42.84
C ALA A 590 -12.27 0.41 -42.16
N GLU A 591 -12.75 -0.54 -42.95
CA GLU A 591 -13.68 -1.61 -42.63
C GLU A 591 -13.47 -2.19 -41.22
N PRO A 592 -14.53 -2.36 -40.41
CA PRO A 592 -14.43 -2.96 -39.08
C PRO A 592 -13.86 -4.37 -39.23
N ALA A 593 -12.78 -4.64 -38.50
CA ALA A 593 -12.29 -6.00 -38.33
C ALA A 593 -13.46 -6.84 -37.81
N HIS A 594 -13.83 -7.90 -38.54
CA HIS A 594 -14.90 -8.80 -38.14
C HIS A 594 -14.61 -9.31 -36.73
N PRO A 595 -15.56 -9.28 -35.80
CA PRO A 595 -15.41 -9.94 -34.53
C PRO A 595 -15.19 -11.43 -34.80
N VAL A 596 -13.99 -11.92 -34.47
CA VAL A 596 -13.64 -13.33 -34.60
C VAL A 596 -14.16 -14.06 -33.37
N ALA A 597 -14.96 -15.10 -33.60
CA ALA A 597 -15.43 -15.97 -32.53
C ALA A 597 -14.23 -16.65 -31.83
N SER A 598 -14.20 -16.66 -30.50
CA SER A 598 -13.21 -17.42 -29.74
C SER A 598 -13.38 -18.91 -29.97
N GLU A 599 -12.35 -19.55 -30.55
CA GLU A 599 -12.37 -20.97 -30.88
C GLU A 599 -12.57 -21.84 -29.63
N ASP A 600 -12.08 -21.41 -28.48
CA ASP A 600 -12.24 -22.09 -27.18
C ASP A 600 -13.72 -22.13 -26.76
N ILE A 601 -14.44 -21.03 -26.88
CA ILE A 601 -15.87 -20.94 -26.54
C ILE A 601 -16.69 -21.75 -27.56
N VAL A 602 -16.37 -21.60 -28.81
CA VAL A 602 -17.05 -22.33 -29.91
C VAL A 602 -16.89 -23.83 -29.77
N SER A 603 -15.68 -24.34 -29.52
CA SER A 603 -15.42 -25.77 -29.34
C SER A 603 -16.11 -26.36 -28.10
N GLN A 604 -16.16 -25.62 -27.00
CA GLN A 604 -16.85 -26.05 -25.78
C GLN A 604 -18.36 -26.16 -26.02
N LEU A 605 -18.99 -25.17 -26.63
CA LEU A 605 -20.41 -25.20 -26.96
C LEU A 605 -20.75 -26.28 -28.01
N ALA A 606 -19.88 -26.45 -28.99
CA ALA A 606 -20.03 -27.53 -29.99
C ALA A 606 -19.90 -28.93 -29.37
N SER A 607 -19.04 -29.10 -28.36
CA SER A 607 -18.93 -30.34 -27.58
C SER A 607 -20.19 -30.67 -26.78
N MET A 608 -20.99 -29.66 -26.45
CA MET A 608 -22.30 -29.79 -25.78
C MET A 608 -23.44 -30.13 -26.76
N GLY A 609 -23.14 -30.23 -28.07
CA GLY A 609 -24.08 -30.64 -29.11
C GLY A 609 -24.75 -29.49 -29.86
N PHE A 610 -24.31 -28.25 -29.70
CA PHE A 610 -24.83 -27.11 -30.46
C PHE A 610 -24.19 -27.05 -31.84
N ASN A 611 -24.92 -26.47 -32.80
CA ASN A 611 -24.41 -26.26 -34.14
C ASN A 611 -23.24 -25.27 -34.16
N TYR A 612 -22.16 -25.61 -34.88
CA TYR A 612 -20.93 -24.82 -34.91
C TYR A 612 -21.14 -23.35 -35.32
N LEU A 613 -21.99 -23.12 -36.37
CA LEU A 613 -22.34 -21.76 -36.81
C LEU A 613 -23.08 -20.97 -35.75
N HIS A 614 -23.99 -21.63 -35.03
CA HIS A 614 -24.70 -21.01 -33.92
C HIS A 614 -23.76 -20.66 -32.77
N CYS A 615 -22.79 -21.53 -32.47
CA CYS A 615 -21.76 -21.29 -31.46
C CYS A 615 -20.88 -20.09 -31.80
N GLN A 616 -20.50 -19.95 -33.09
CA GLN A 616 -19.76 -18.80 -33.58
C GLN A 616 -20.58 -17.50 -33.46
N LYS A 617 -21.85 -17.52 -33.83
CA LYS A 617 -22.74 -16.36 -33.66
C LYS A 617 -22.90 -15.97 -32.20
N ALA A 618 -23.06 -16.95 -31.32
CA ALA A 618 -23.15 -16.73 -29.88
C ALA A 618 -21.88 -16.10 -29.31
N ALA A 619 -20.72 -16.65 -29.62
CA ALA A 619 -19.44 -16.11 -29.17
C ALA A 619 -19.22 -14.66 -29.66
N ILE A 620 -19.56 -14.37 -30.92
CA ILE A 620 -19.46 -13.01 -31.48
C ILE A 620 -20.44 -12.05 -30.81
N ASN A 621 -21.70 -12.45 -30.66
CA ASN A 621 -22.73 -11.56 -30.09
C ASN A 621 -22.56 -11.32 -28.57
N THR A 622 -21.87 -12.22 -27.88
CA THR A 622 -21.47 -12.03 -26.48
C THR A 622 -20.07 -11.45 -26.33
N SER A 623 -19.47 -10.98 -27.43
CA SER A 623 -18.11 -10.39 -27.42
C SER A 623 -17.04 -11.31 -26.78
N ASN A 624 -17.20 -12.63 -26.93
CA ASN A 624 -16.32 -13.65 -26.36
C ASN A 624 -16.15 -13.58 -24.83
N THR A 625 -17.18 -13.13 -24.10
CA THR A 625 -17.14 -12.93 -22.64
C THR A 625 -17.05 -14.24 -21.84
N GLY A 626 -17.61 -15.34 -22.35
CA GLY A 626 -17.54 -16.65 -21.71
C GLY A 626 -18.47 -17.69 -22.32
N VAL A 627 -18.28 -18.95 -21.92
CA VAL A 627 -19.10 -20.09 -22.43
C VAL A 627 -20.52 -20.02 -21.90
N GLU A 628 -20.71 -19.58 -20.68
CA GLU A 628 -22.02 -19.48 -20.02
C GLU A 628 -22.88 -18.38 -20.67
N GLU A 629 -22.31 -17.22 -20.93
CA GLU A 629 -22.98 -16.12 -21.61
C GLU A 629 -23.34 -16.49 -23.05
N ALA A 630 -22.42 -17.13 -23.77
CA ALA A 630 -22.67 -17.60 -25.13
C ALA A 630 -23.75 -18.69 -25.17
N MET A 631 -23.79 -19.60 -24.20
CA MET A 631 -24.84 -20.61 -24.07
C MET A 631 -26.21 -19.97 -23.77
N ASN A 632 -26.26 -19.01 -22.86
CA ASN A 632 -27.49 -18.29 -22.54
C ASN A 632 -28.04 -17.53 -23.75
N TRP A 633 -27.14 -16.90 -24.52
CA TRP A 633 -27.50 -16.27 -25.79
C TRP A 633 -28.05 -17.29 -26.78
N LEU A 634 -27.41 -18.44 -26.96
CA LEU A 634 -27.86 -19.53 -27.81
C LEU A 634 -29.28 -19.98 -27.47
N LEU A 635 -29.52 -20.25 -26.19
CA LEU A 635 -30.82 -20.74 -25.73
C LEU A 635 -31.95 -19.73 -25.96
N SER A 636 -31.65 -18.45 -25.97
CA SER A 636 -32.64 -17.39 -26.23
C SER A 636 -32.85 -17.08 -27.71
N HIS A 637 -31.93 -17.47 -28.60
CA HIS A 637 -31.94 -17.11 -30.03
C HIS A 637 -31.99 -18.34 -30.96
N MET A 638 -32.24 -19.55 -30.45
CA MET A 638 -32.29 -20.77 -31.26
C MET A 638 -33.42 -20.77 -32.30
N ASP A 639 -34.51 -20.05 -32.00
CA ASP A 639 -35.70 -19.97 -32.86
C ASP A 639 -35.69 -18.74 -33.77
N ASP A 640 -34.60 -17.94 -33.76
CA ASP A 640 -34.51 -16.76 -34.60
C ASP A 640 -34.44 -17.16 -36.09
N PRO A 641 -35.18 -16.47 -36.97
CA PRO A 641 -35.26 -16.84 -38.36
C PRO A 641 -33.95 -16.75 -39.14
N ASP A 642 -32.98 -15.99 -38.62
CA ASP A 642 -31.66 -15.76 -39.22
C ASP A 642 -30.53 -16.58 -38.55
N ILE A 643 -30.83 -17.42 -37.56
CA ILE A 643 -29.83 -18.19 -36.83
C ILE A 643 -29.00 -19.09 -37.74
N ASN A 644 -29.61 -19.61 -38.83
CA ASN A 644 -28.99 -20.52 -39.83
C ASN A 644 -28.30 -19.76 -40.97
N ASP A 645 -28.44 -18.44 -41.06
CA ASP A 645 -27.81 -17.67 -42.11
C ASP A 645 -26.29 -17.61 -41.90
N PRO A 646 -25.48 -17.66 -43.00
CA PRO A 646 -24.04 -17.51 -42.87
C PRO A 646 -23.69 -16.17 -42.25
N ILE A 647 -22.63 -16.11 -41.42
CA ILE A 647 -22.11 -14.87 -40.84
C ILE A 647 -21.72 -13.95 -41.98
N SER A 648 -22.61 -13.04 -42.37
CA SER A 648 -22.41 -12.13 -43.51
C SER A 648 -21.52 -10.95 -43.09
N LYS A 649 -20.73 -10.47 -44.08
CA LYS A 649 -19.84 -9.32 -43.93
C LYS A 649 -20.57 -7.99 -43.62
N ASP A 650 -21.89 -7.97 -43.71
CA ASP A 650 -22.74 -6.78 -43.66
C ASP A 650 -23.73 -6.72 -42.47
N SER A 651 -23.68 -7.63 -41.53
CA SER A 651 -24.46 -7.43 -40.30
C SER A 651 -23.82 -6.35 -39.42
N ARG A 652 -24.12 -5.09 -39.74
CA ARG A 652 -24.12 -4.03 -38.76
C ARG A 652 -24.93 -4.56 -37.61
N ALA A 653 -24.24 -4.85 -36.46
CA ALA A 653 -24.94 -4.85 -35.19
C ALA A 653 -25.60 -3.48 -35.10
N SER A 654 -26.93 -3.43 -35.23
CA SER A 654 -27.68 -2.26 -34.81
C SER A 654 -27.22 -1.94 -33.40
N GLU A 655 -26.65 -0.74 -33.21
CA GLU A 655 -26.46 -0.23 -31.86
C GLU A 655 -27.76 -0.49 -31.12
N PRO A 656 -27.74 -1.07 -29.91
CA PRO A 656 -28.95 -1.24 -29.14
C PRO A 656 -29.56 0.15 -28.99
N SER A 657 -30.69 0.36 -29.65
CA SER A 657 -31.48 1.58 -29.51
C SER A 657 -31.90 1.59 -28.04
N VAL A 658 -31.35 2.53 -27.29
CA VAL A 658 -31.68 2.69 -25.88
C VAL A 658 -33.14 3.13 -25.84
N ASP A 659 -33.99 2.32 -25.20
CA ASP A 659 -35.39 2.64 -25.03
C ASP A 659 -35.55 3.94 -24.22
N GLU A 660 -36.17 4.93 -24.80
CA GLU A 660 -36.36 6.25 -24.19
C GLU A 660 -37.15 6.18 -22.86
N ALA A 661 -38.04 5.19 -22.73
CA ALA A 661 -38.76 4.95 -21.47
C ALA A 661 -37.80 4.43 -20.35
N SER A 662 -36.82 3.63 -20.69
CA SER A 662 -35.78 3.15 -19.75
C SER A 662 -34.86 4.29 -19.32
N VAL A 663 -34.52 5.21 -20.22
CA VAL A 663 -33.73 6.42 -19.89
C VAL A 663 -34.53 7.31 -18.93
N GLN A 664 -35.80 7.57 -19.24
CA GLN A 664 -36.68 8.39 -18.38
C GLN A 664 -36.86 7.77 -16.97
N THR A 665 -36.86 6.46 -16.88
CA THR A 665 -36.95 5.74 -15.61
C THR A 665 -35.67 5.97 -14.75
N LEU A 666 -34.51 5.90 -15.34
CA LEU A 666 -33.24 6.17 -14.62
C LEU A 666 -33.11 7.66 -14.26
N ILE A 667 -33.59 8.58 -15.10
CA ILE A 667 -33.65 10.00 -14.77
C ILE A 667 -34.60 10.23 -13.58
N SER A 668 -35.71 9.51 -13.50
CA SER A 668 -36.66 9.62 -12.36
C SER A 668 -36.04 9.10 -11.05
N PHE A 669 -35.02 8.25 -11.11
CA PHE A 669 -34.21 7.81 -9.96
C PHE A 669 -33.10 8.80 -9.59
N GLY A 670 -33.00 9.93 -10.32
CA GLY A 670 -32.06 11.00 -10.02
C GLY A 670 -30.72 10.93 -10.76
N PHE A 671 -30.58 10.05 -11.73
CA PHE A 671 -29.37 9.97 -12.56
C PHE A 671 -29.43 10.95 -13.74
N GLN A 672 -28.29 11.44 -14.19
CA GLN A 672 -28.21 12.32 -15.37
C GLN A 672 -28.44 11.52 -16.65
N GLU A 673 -28.99 12.18 -17.67
CA GLU A 673 -29.42 11.54 -18.93
C GLU A 673 -28.26 10.86 -19.66
N ASP A 674 -27.09 11.49 -19.70
CA ASP A 674 -25.89 10.95 -20.34
C ASP A 674 -25.34 9.72 -19.61
N VAL A 675 -25.42 9.72 -18.28
CA VAL A 675 -25.04 8.57 -17.43
C VAL A 675 -26.02 7.42 -17.60
N ALA A 676 -27.33 7.73 -17.64
CA ALA A 676 -28.39 6.74 -17.89
C ALA A 676 -28.25 6.06 -19.25
N ILE A 677 -27.95 6.82 -20.30
CA ILE A 677 -27.72 6.30 -21.67
C ILE A 677 -26.49 5.40 -21.70
N LYS A 678 -25.36 5.82 -21.08
CA LYS A 678 -24.13 5.01 -21.00
C LYS A 678 -24.36 3.70 -20.25
N ALA A 679 -25.03 3.77 -19.10
CA ALA A 679 -25.35 2.62 -18.29
C ALA A 679 -26.29 1.63 -19.00
N LEU A 680 -27.32 2.11 -19.70
CA LEU A 680 -28.20 1.27 -20.46
C LEU A 680 -27.51 0.64 -21.66
N LYS A 681 -26.61 1.35 -22.33
CA LYS A 681 -25.75 0.77 -23.39
C LYS A 681 -24.85 -0.33 -22.85
N ALA A 682 -24.23 -0.11 -21.68
CA ALA A 682 -23.35 -1.08 -21.04
C ALA A 682 -24.09 -2.32 -20.47
N SER A 683 -25.37 -2.15 -20.11
CA SER A 683 -26.21 -3.21 -19.53
C SER A 683 -27.14 -3.90 -20.52
N GLY A 684 -27.04 -3.59 -21.81
CA GLY A 684 -27.90 -4.15 -22.86
C GLY A 684 -29.38 -3.76 -22.72
N GLY A 685 -29.68 -2.57 -22.19
CA GLY A 685 -31.03 -2.04 -22.02
C GLY A 685 -31.75 -2.46 -20.72
N ASN A 686 -31.11 -3.22 -19.83
CA ASN A 686 -31.70 -3.66 -18.58
C ASN A 686 -31.52 -2.59 -17.48
N ILE A 687 -32.62 -2.09 -16.91
CA ILE A 687 -32.65 -0.98 -15.95
C ILE A 687 -31.97 -1.36 -14.63
N GLU A 688 -32.17 -2.59 -14.12
CA GLU A 688 -31.58 -3.04 -12.86
C GLU A 688 -30.06 -3.13 -12.99
N LYS A 689 -29.56 -3.77 -14.05
CA LYS A 689 -28.11 -3.85 -14.35
C LYS A 689 -27.49 -2.50 -14.67
N ALA A 690 -28.27 -1.58 -15.29
CA ALA A 690 -27.81 -0.22 -15.54
C ALA A 690 -27.65 0.55 -14.22
N THR A 691 -28.56 0.36 -13.28
CA THR A 691 -28.46 0.95 -11.94
C THR A 691 -27.25 0.42 -11.20
N ASP A 692 -27.01 -0.90 -11.18
CA ASP A 692 -25.83 -1.52 -10.59
C ASP A 692 -24.54 -1.04 -11.27
N TRP A 693 -24.56 -0.88 -12.59
CA TRP A 693 -23.43 -0.34 -13.35
C TRP A 693 -23.10 1.10 -12.91
N ILE A 694 -24.11 1.98 -12.72
CA ILE A 694 -23.89 3.36 -12.27
C ILE A 694 -23.26 3.40 -10.88
N PHE A 695 -23.72 2.56 -9.95
CA PHE A 695 -23.16 2.49 -8.60
C PHE A 695 -21.73 1.90 -8.58
N SER A 696 -21.40 1.05 -9.55
CA SER A 696 -20.07 0.48 -9.70
C SER A 696 -19.07 1.41 -10.41
N HIS A 697 -19.56 2.49 -11.07
CA HIS A 697 -18.75 3.42 -11.86
C HIS A 697 -19.06 4.88 -11.45
N PRO A 698 -18.71 5.28 -10.23
CA PRO A 698 -19.00 6.63 -9.73
C PRO A 698 -18.32 7.74 -10.56
N GLU A 699 -17.26 7.43 -11.28
CA GLU A 699 -16.58 8.33 -12.23
C GLU A 699 -17.46 8.71 -13.43
N ALA A 700 -18.42 7.89 -13.80
CA ALA A 700 -19.34 8.20 -14.88
C ALA A 700 -20.32 9.34 -14.54
N SER A 701 -20.54 9.58 -13.24
CA SER A 701 -21.43 10.66 -12.74
C SER A 701 -20.72 12.01 -12.56
N SER A 702 -19.39 12.05 -12.65
CA SER A 702 -18.60 13.28 -12.40
C SER A 702 -18.25 14.09 -13.65
N SER A 703 -18.66 13.64 -14.85
CA SER A 703 -18.38 14.35 -16.11
C SER A 703 -19.59 15.12 -16.64
N ALA A 704 -19.99 16.18 -15.94
CA ALA A 704 -20.89 17.19 -16.50
C ALA A 704 -20.07 18.38 -17.01
N SER A 705 -20.13 18.60 -18.31
CA SER A 705 -19.72 19.75 -19.11
C SER A 705 -18.30 19.74 -19.70
N ALA A 706 -18.20 19.26 -20.96
CA ALA A 706 -17.58 20.03 -22.05
C ALA A 706 -17.86 19.32 -23.39
N ASP A 707 -18.66 19.99 -24.16
CA ASP A 707 -18.94 19.67 -25.57
C ASP A 707 -17.77 20.08 -26.45
N SER A 708 -17.62 19.35 -27.56
CA SER A 708 -16.90 19.63 -28.80
C SER A 708 -15.40 19.32 -28.92
N SER A 709 -15.19 18.22 -29.65
CA SER A 709 -14.21 18.06 -30.75
C SER A 709 -12.93 18.88 -30.71
N THR A 710 -11.81 18.22 -30.40
CA THR A 710 -10.57 18.16 -31.21
C THR A 710 -9.47 17.51 -30.38
N SER A 711 -8.78 16.51 -30.96
CA SER A 711 -7.45 15.99 -30.60
C SER A 711 -7.01 16.20 -29.14
N ASN A 712 -7.29 15.23 -28.25
CA ASN A 712 -6.73 15.19 -26.92
C ASN A 712 -5.26 14.75 -26.96
N ALA A 713 -4.38 15.73 -27.13
CA ALA A 713 -3.12 15.74 -26.40
C ALA A 713 -3.50 16.13 -24.98
N ASN A 714 -3.32 15.23 -24.02
CA ASN A 714 -3.60 15.47 -22.61
C ASN A 714 -2.90 16.76 -22.16
N ALA A 715 -3.66 17.76 -21.71
CA ALA A 715 -3.13 19.03 -21.20
C ALA A 715 -2.24 18.85 -19.95
N ASP A 716 -2.22 17.67 -19.34
CA ASP A 716 -1.35 17.31 -18.21
C ASP A 716 0.08 16.95 -18.62
N ASP A 717 0.37 16.71 -19.91
CA ASP A 717 1.72 16.44 -20.41
C ASP A 717 2.53 17.73 -20.74
N ALA A 718 1.98 18.91 -20.46
CA ALA A 718 2.54 20.17 -20.95
C ALA A 718 3.87 20.59 -20.28
N TYR A 719 4.23 20.05 -19.10
CA TYR A 719 5.49 20.36 -18.45
C TYR A 719 6.09 19.16 -17.71
N ILE A 720 6.90 18.39 -18.41
CA ILE A 720 7.77 17.38 -17.81
C ILE A 720 9.19 17.94 -17.79
N PRO A 721 9.86 18.06 -16.62
CA PRO A 721 11.21 18.58 -16.55
C PRO A 721 12.18 17.73 -17.38
N ASP A 722 13.13 18.39 -18.01
CA ASP A 722 14.22 17.71 -18.70
C ASP A 722 15.56 18.41 -18.38
N GLY A 723 16.67 17.67 -18.49
CA GLY A 723 17.98 18.21 -18.21
C GLY A 723 19.12 17.23 -18.48
N SER A 724 20.18 17.34 -17.71
CA SER A 724 21.33 16.43 -17.83
C SER A 724 21.01 15.04 -17.32
N GLY A 725 21.62 14.02 -17.91
CA GLY A 725 21.52 12.62 -17.44
C GLY A 725 22.49 12.29 -16.30
N ARG A 726 23.02 13.29 -15.57
CA ARG A 726 23.97 13.11 -14.49
C ARG A 726 23.29 13.25 -13.14
N TYR A 727 23.48 12.24 -12.29
CA TYR A 727 22.79 12.15 -11.01
C TYR A 727 23.72 11.80 -9.87
N LYS A 728 23.36 12.23 -8.67
CA LYS A 728 24.00 11.89 -7.41
C LYS A 728 22.99 11.14 -6.51
N LEU A 729 23.43 10.06 -5.89
CA LEU A 729 22.62 9.33 -4.91
C LEU A 729 22.34 10.25 -3.70
N MET A 730 21.06 10.44 -3.40
CA MET A 730 20.62 11.25 -2.27
C MET A 730 19.96 10.44 -1.16
N ALA A 731 19.32 9.33 -1.49
CA ALA A 731 18.65 8.46 -0.52
C ALA A 731 18.45 7.06 -1.09
N PHE A 732 18.23 6.10 -0.20
CA PHE A 732 17.71 4.79 -0.56
C PHE A 732 16.87 4.21 0.57
N VAL A 733 15.91 3.37 0.19
CA VAL A 733 15.06 2.61 1.11
C VAL A 733 15.45 1.14 1.01
N SER A 734 15.80 0.54 2.12
CA SER A 734 16.16 -0.88 2.22
C SER A 734 15.02 -1.64 2.87
N HIS A 735 14.86 -2.88 2.45
CA HIS A 735 13.92 -3.82 3.04
C HIS A 735 14.67 -5.04 3.59
N MET A 736 14.27 -5.47 4.77
CA MET A 736 14.75 -6.69 5.42
C MET A 736 13.56 -7.59 5.72
N GLY A 737 13.49 -8.73 5.07
CA GLY A 737 12.37 -9.67 5.20
C GLY A 737 12.31 -10.66 4.06
N THR A 738 11.30 -11.53 4.07
CA THR A 738 11.12 -12.59 3.07
C THR A 738 10.17 -12.21 1.95
N SER A 739 9.33 -11.20 2.18
CA SER A 739 8.41 -10.66 1.18
C SER A 739 8.16 -9.18 1.48
N THR A 740 7.59 -8.44 0.53
CA THR A 740 7.19 -7.03 0.75
C THR A 740 6.12 -6.87 1.81
N HIS A 741 5.36 -7.92 2.08
CA HIS A 741 4.29 -7.96 3.08
C HIS A 741 4.77 -8.39 4.47
N CYS A 742 6.05 -8.74 4.65
CA CYS A 742 6.63 -9.03 5.95
C CYS A 742 8.08 -8.56 6.03
N GLY A 743 8.47 -8.04 7.20
CA GLY A 743 9.82 -7.54 7.44
C GLY A 743 9.82 -6.07 7.84
N HIS A 744 10.87 -5.36 7.51
CA HIS A 744 11.08 -4.00 7.96
C HIS A 744 11.73 -3.13 6.90
N TYR A 745 11.25 -1.88 6.77
CA TYR A 745 11.82 -0.86 5.91
C TYR A 745 12.57 0.19 6.71
N VAL A 746 13.72 0.61 6.20
CA VAL A 746 14.50 1.74 6.72
C VAL A 746 14.94 2.64 5.59
N ALA A 747 15.07 3.94 5.86
CA ALA A 747 15.57 4.91 4.91
C ALA A 747 16.95 5.42 5.30
N HIS A 748 17.85 5.54 4.32
CA HIS A 748 19.10 6.27 4.43
C HIS A 748 19.02 7.50 3.56
N VAL A 749 19.33 8.65 4.12
CA VAL A 749 19.23 9.95 3.43
C VAL A 749 20.51 10.76 3.63
N LEU A 750 21.02 11.32 2.56
CA LEU A 750 22.17 12.24 2.62
C LEU A 750 21.66 13.65 3.00
N LYS A 751 21.92 14.05 4.24
CA LYS A 751 21.56 15.36 4.78
C LYS A 751 22.81 16.13 5.21
N ASP A 752 22.94 17.37 4.75
CA ASP A 752 24.06 18.25 5.09
C ASP A 752 25.46 17.61 4.91
N GLY A 753 25.60 16.80 3.84
CA GLY A 753 26.83 16.06 3.54
C GLY A 753 27.08 14.82 4.39
N ARG A 754 26.15 14.44 5.24
CA ARG A 754 26.23 13.29 6.14
C ARG A 754 25.10 12.29 5.87
N TRP A 755 25.42 11.01 5.80
CA TRP A 755 24.41 9.97 5.71
C TRP A 755 23.71 9.76 7.05
N THR A 756 22.39 9.74 7.01
CA THR A 756 21.51 9.60 8.16
C THR A 756 20.60 8.40 7.94
N ILE A 757 20.48 7.52 8.95
CA ILE A 757 19.52 6.44 8.96
C ILE A 757 18.26 6.88 9.70
N PHE A 758 17.11 6.65 9.08
CA PHE A 758 15.78 6.79 9.65
C PHE A 758 15.18 5.40 9.81
N ASN A 759 15.03 4.98 11.05
CA ASN A 759 14.43 3.71 11.43
C ASN A 759 13.27 3.99 12.36
N ASP A 760 12.07 4.13 11.80
CA ASP A 760 10.86 4.56 12.50
C ASP A 760 11.12 5.81 13.37
N SER A 761 10.95 5.72 14.68
CA SER A 761 11.19 6.84 15.60
C SER A 761 12.68 7.19 15.79
N LYS A 762 13.59 6.32 15.39
CA LYS A 762 15.03 6.48 15.59
C LYS A 762 15.70 7.15 14.41
N VAL A 763 16.56 8.12 14.71
CA VAL A 763 17.34 8.85 13.71
C VAL A 763 18.80 8.89 14.19
N ALA A 764 19.71 8.41 13.35
CA ALA A 764 21.12 8.35 13.71
C ALA A 764 22.03 8.59 12.51
N ALA A 765 23.29 8.90 12.79
CA ALA A 765 24.33 8.98 11.77
C ALA A 765 24.68 7.58 11.25
N SER A 766 24.73 7.41 9.94
CA SER A 766 25.21 6.21 9.28
C SER A 766 26.69 6.35 8.96
N VAL A 767 27.50 5.38 9.37
CA VAL A 767 28.95 5.36 9.19
C VAL A 767 29.35 4.30 8.15
N ASP A 768 28.74 3.11 8.22
CA ASP A 768 28.96 1.99 7.29
C ASP A 768 27.69 1.77 6.46
N LEU A 769 27.60 2.54 5.39
CA LEU A 769 26.38 2.71 4.61
C LEU A 769 26.06 1.45 3.78
N PRO A 770 24.95 0.72 4.06
CA PRO A 770 24.60 -0.53 3.35
C PRO A 770 23.92 -0.25 1.99
N LYS A 771 24.61 0.46 1.10
CA LYS A 771 24.09 0.82 -0.23
C LYS A 771 23.64 -0.38 -1.05
N GLU A 772 24.31 -1.52 -0.88
CA GLU A 772 24.03 -2.76 -1.59
C GLU A 772 22.65 -3.37 -1.26
N MET A 773 22.05 -2.95 -0.15
CA MET A 773 20.78 -3.47 0.34
C MET A 773 19.55 -2.73 -0.19
N GLY A 774 19.73 -1.62 -0.88
CA GLY A 774 18.61 -0.78 -1.33
C GLY A 774 17.57 -1.53 -2.18
N TYR A 775 16.31 -1.23 -1.91
CA TYR A 775 15.15 -1.66 -2.68
C TYR A 775 14.68 -0.56 -3.63
N LEU A 776 14.67 0.69 -3.15
CA LEU A 776 14.44 1.90 -3.93
C LEU A 776 15.65 2.83 -3.77
N TYR A 777 16.17 3.34 -4.87
CA TYR A 777 17.24 4.33 -4.88
C TYR A 777 16.73 5.65 -5.45
N PHE A 778 17.05 6.76 -4.77
CA PHE A 778 16.66 8.10 -5.16
C PHE A 778 17.91 8.89 -5.55
N PHE A 779 17.96 9.30 -6.79
CA PHE A 779 19.07 10.05 -7.37
C PHE A 779 18.60 11.45 -7.70
N GLN A 780 19.33 12.46 -7.24
CA GLN A 780 19.07 13.86 -7.58
C GLN A 780 19.94 14.28 -8.75
N ARG A 781 19.34 14.94 -9.73
CA ARG A 781 20.09 15.49 -10.89
C ARG A 781 21.11 16.51 -10.43
N ILE A 782 22.33 16.42 -10.98
CA ILE A 782 23.42 17.35 -10.75
C ILE A 782 23.21 18.53 -11.70
N SER A 783 23.04 19.74 -11.15
CA SER A 783 23.10 20.98 -11.93
C SER A 783 24.52 21.18 -12.42
N ASN A 784 24.69 21.58 -13.67
CA ASN A 784 26.01 21.88 -14.26
C ASN A 784 26.67 23.08 -13.58
#